data_0b361923da720e239194cb916e9d5f20
#
_entry.id   0b361923da720e239194cb916e9d5f20
#
_cell.length_a   1.000
_cell.length_b   1.000
_cell.length_c   1.000
_cell.angle_alpha   90.00
_cell.angle_beta   90.00
_cell.angle_gamma   90.00
#
_symmetry.space_group_name_H-M   'P 1'
#
loop_
_entity.id
_entity.type
_entity.pdbx_description
1 polymer ?
#
loop_
_entity_poly.entity_id
_entity_poly.type
_entity_poly.pdbx_seq_one_letter_code
_entity_poly.pdbx_strand_id
1 'polypeptide(L)'
;MKLIIAEKNDAARQIAERLSTGKPKKDKVYNTAIYRFEWKGEECVTIGLAGHILAPDFCDSVLFDKKLGWYSVTEDGEMLPADIPDGLARPPYDTKRKPFLADGISIKGWKLESLPYLTWAPVIKLPAEKELIRSLKNLAKKSDSVIIATDFDREGELIGSDALNKVREVAPDLPVARAQYSSFTKAEITQAFDNLVSLDQNLADAGESRQHIDLIWGAVLTRYLTLAKFGGFGNVRSAGRVQTPTLALVVERERERMAFVPEDYWQIRGMGAAQGAAEDDRFKIAHKTARFTDKDAAETAYGHVDGATTATVAAVTKRSRKQQPPTPFATTSLQAAAAAEGISPARTMRIAESLYMAGLISYPRVDNTVYPATLDLGAVVSDLAKINPALAPVCKKVLAGPMKPTRGKVETTDHPPIYPTGEGDPSTLDGGQRKLYDLIARRFLATLMGPATIENTKLELDVNGEPFVASGDVLVTPGFREAYPYGLKRDEQMPPLEQGDTVDVFDIKLEAKQTEPPARYSQGKLVQEMEKRGLGTKSTRASIIERLYAVRYLKNDPVEPSQLGIAIIDALTQFAPRITSPDMTSELDGDMTRVERGEDTEEHVVTHSRALLAGVLDELLKHTQELGDAISDAVTADARVGACPKCGKDLVMKTSAKTRGSFIGCMGWPDCDVTYPVPSGVKVSPLEGEAAVCPECGAPRIKCQPFRQKAFEICVNPTCPTNYEPDLKVGECKVCAEAGRHGDLIAHKSEKSGKRFIRCTNYDDCGVSYPLPARGKLEATGETCPECGAPIVVVNTARGPWRICVNMDCPTKEKKPARGRKTATKASAAKKTTAAKKTTAKKATAAKKTTAKKSTTKKTAADK
;
A
#
# COMPACT_ATOMS: atom_id res chain seq x y z
N MET A 1 -14.97 30.38 -29.31
CA MET A 1 -13.96 29.74 -28.40
C MET A 1 -14.41 28.33 -28.08
N LYS A 2 -13.55 27.32 -28.27
CA LYS A 2 -13.81 25.92 -27.92
C LYS A 2 -13.43 25.63 -26.48
N LEU A 3 -14.31 25.02 -25.70
CA LEU A 3 -14.03 24.58 -24.32
C LEU A 3 -13.58 23.12 -24.33
N ILE A 4 -12.41 22.81 -23.82
CA ILE A 4 -11.87 21.46 -23.72
C ILE A 4 -11.83 21.09 -22.23
N ILE A 5 -12.49 19.99 -21.88
CA ILE A 5 -12.63 19.51 -20.49
C ILE A 5 -11.76 18.27 -20.31
N ALA A 6 -10.69 18.37 -19.55
CA ALA A 6 -9.78 17.27 -19.23
C ALA A 6 -10.02 16.77 -17.78
N GLU A 7 -9.65 15.53 -17.50
CA GLU A 7 -9.87 14.91 -16.18
C GLU A 7 -9.08 15.60 -15.03
N LYS A 8 -7.87 16.07 -15.35
CA LYS A 8 -6.96 16.67 -14.35
C LYS A 8 -6.29 17.92 -14.91
N ASN A 9 -5.84 18.81 -14.03
CA ASN A 9 -5.17 20.03 -14.45
C ASN A 9 -3.90 19.78 -15.29
N ASP A 10 -3.13 18.73 -14.97
CA ASP A 10 -1.94 18.38 -15.73
C ASP A 10 -2.30 17.88 -17.14
N ALA A 11 -3.38 17.12 -17.29
CA ALA A 11 -3.91 16.72 -18.59
C ALA A 11 -4.34 17.95 -19.41
N ALA A 12 -5.09 18.90 -18.81
CA ALA A 12 -5.48 20.15 -19.45
C ALA A 12 -4.28 20.94 -19.97
N ARG A 13 -3.22 21.02 -19.18
CA ARG A 13 -1.95 21.67 -19.55
C ARG A 13 -1.27 20.95 -20.73
N GLN A 14 -1.13 19.62 -20.65
CA GLN A 14 -0.51 18.81 -21.72
C GLN A 14 -1.26 18.94 -23.04
N ILE A 15 -2.58 18.83 -23.02
CA ILE A 15 -3.42 19.00 -24.22
C ILE A 15 -3.17 20.38 -24.84
N ALA A 16 -3.19 21.45 -24.01
CA ALA A 16 -2.92 22.79 -24.50
C ALA A 16 -1.52 22.93 -25.10
N GLU A 17 -0.48 22.35 -24.47
CA GLU A 17 0.90 22.38 -24.95
C GLU A 17 1.08 21.61 -26.27
N ARG A 18 0.34 20.50 -26.47
CA ARG A 18 0.46 19.65 -27.67
C ARG A 18 -0.29 20.21 -28.88
N LEU A 19 -1.46 20.82 -28.65
CA LEU A 19 -2.30 21.36 -29.74
C LEU A 19 -1.90 22.78 -30.15
N SER A 20 -1.36 23.57 -29.21
CA SER A 20 -1.05 24.97 -29.48
C SER A 20 0.00 25.16 -30.55
N THR A 21 -0.22 26.17 -31.43
CA THR A 21 0.76 26.64 -32.39
C THR A 21 1.88 27.46 -31.76
N GLY A 22 1.64 27.98 -30.55
CA GLY A 22 2.59 28.74 -29.74
C GLY A 22 2.60 28.29 -28.27
N LYS A 23 3.07 29.13 -27.36
CA LYS A 23 3.06 28.81 -25.92
C LYS A 23 1.66 29.11 -25.34
N PRO A 24 0.96 28.11 -24.74
CA PRO A 24 -0.33 28.34 -24.10
C PRO A 24 -0.24 29.36 -22.96
N LYS A 25 -1.22 30.24 -22.88
CA LYS A 25 -1.32 31.24 -21.80
C LYS A 25 -2.05 30.64 -20.60
N LYS A 26 -1.34 30.46 -19.49
CA LYS A 26 -1.96 30.11 -18.21
C LYS A 26 -2.76 31.27 -17.68
N ASP A 27 -4.01 31.03 -17.31
CA ASP A 27 -4.95 32.01 -16.80
C ASP A 27 -5.78 31.36 -15.65
N LYS A 28 -6.73 32.09 -15.09
CA LYS A 28 -7.64 31.60 -14.06
C LYS A 28 -9.06 32.10 -14.28
N VAL A 29 -10.02 31.22 -14.01
CA VAL A 29 -11.43 31.60 -13.84
C VAL A 29 -11.77 31.29 -12.37
N TYR A 30 -12.12 32.31 -11.60
CA TYR A 30 -12.15 32.27 -10.15
C TYR A 30 -10.81 31.75 -9.60
N ASN A 31 -10.77 30.61 -8.90
CA ASN A 31 -9.55 29.99 -8.39
C ASN A 31 -9.04 28.83 -9.27
N THR A 32 -9.77 28.46 -10.33
CA THR A 32 -9.44 27.34 -11.21
C THR A 32 -8.46 27.76 -12.30
N ALA A 33 -7.35 27.05 -12.43
CA ALA A 33 -6.38 27.25 -13.50
C ALA A 33 -6.97 26.79 -14.85
N ILE A 34 -6.74 27.58 -15.89
CA ILE A 34 -7.11 27.28 -17.28
C ILE A 34 -5.94 27.60 -18.19
N TYR A 35 -5.96 27.05 -19.41
CA TYR A 35 -4.94 27.34 -20.43
C TYR A 35 -5.61 27.75 -21.73
N ARG A 36 -5.29 28.98 -22.20
CA ARG A 36 -5.79 29.56 -23.45
C ARG A 36 -4.75 29.40 -24.53
N PHE A 37 -5.18 29.04 -25.71
CA PHE A 37 -4.31 28.86 -26.87
C PHE A 37 -5.12 28.93 -28.18
N GLU A 38 -4.40 29.01 -29.29
CA GLU A 38 -4.98 28.92 -30.61
C GLU A 38 -4.68 27.56 -31.22
N TRP A 39 -5.69 26.90 -31.79
CA TRP A 39 -5.58 25.66 -32.51
C TRP A 39 -6.39 25.73 -33.80
N LYS A 40 -5.72 25.51 -34.97
CA LYS A 40 -6.34 25.60 -36.31
C LYS A 40 -7.08 26.92 -36.59
N GLY A 41 -6.56 28.03 -36.06
CA GLY A 41 -7.16 29.37 -36.26
C GLY A 41 -8.35 29.66 -35.32
N GLU A 42 -8.66 28.79 -34.38
CA GLU A 42 -9.74 28.95 -33.39
C GLU A 42 -9.19 29.13 -31.96
N GLU A 43 -9.83 30.03 -31.22
CA GLU A 43 -9.51 30.20 -29.79
C GLU A 43 -10.02 28.99 -28.98
N CYS A 44 -9.11 28.38 -28.23
CA CYS A 44 -9.40 27.26 -27.36
C CYS A 44 -9.06 27.58 -25.89
N VAL A 45 -9.81 26.98 -24.99
CA VAL A 45 -9.51 26.99 -23.54
C VAL A 45 -9.63 25.59 -22.98
N THR A 46 -8.59 25.14 -22.26
CA THR A 46 -8.68 23.89 -21.49
C THR A 46 -8.89 24.16 -20.02
N ILE A 47 -9.74 23.33 -19.40
CA ILE A 47 -9.96 23.26 -17.95
C ILE A 47 -9.73 21.82 -17.50
N GLY A 48 -8.97 21.64 -16.40
CA GLY A 48 -8.82 20.34 -15.77
C GLY A 48 -9.77 20.20 -14.59
N LEU A 49 -10.48 19.09 -14.57
CA LEU A 49 -11.27 18.66 -13.42
C LEU A 49 -10.33 18.13 -12.32
N ALA A 50 -10.85 17.79 -11.16
CA ALA A 50 -10.12 17.13 -10.07
C ALA A 50 -10.47 15.62 -9.98
N GLY A 51 -10.79 14.97 -11.10
CA GLY A 51 -11.49 13.71 -11.18
C GLY A 51 -13.00 13.96 -11.12
N HIS A 52 -13.74 13.15 -10.37
CA HIS A 52 -15.18 13.35 -10.19
C HIS A 52 -15.50 14.70 -9.53
N ILE A 53 -16.31 15.52 -10.20
CA ILE A 53 -16.82 16.80 -9.68
C ILE A 53 -18.11 16.63 -8.89
N LEU A 54 -18.77 15.50 -9.05
CA LEU A 54 -19.93 15.05 -8.30
C LEU A 54 -19.54 13.82 -7.48
N ALA A 55 -20.14 13.65 -6.32
CA ALA A 55 -19.98 12.47 -5.46
C ALA A 55 -21.34 11.85 -5.17
N PRO A 56 -21.52 10.54 -5.34
CA PRO A 56 -22.78 9.89 -4.99
C PRO A 56 -22.92 9.83 -3.45
N ASP A 57 -24.13 10.11 -2.96
CA ASP A 57 -24.51 10.00 -1.55
C ASP A 57 -26.01 9.70 -1.44
N PHE A 58 -26.52 9.55 -0.23
CA PHE A 58 -27.93 9.34 0.04
C PHE A 58 -28.58 10.61 0.56
N CYS A 59 -29.89 10.78 0.33
CA CYS A 59 -30.67 11.77 1.05
C CYS A 59 -30.65 11.51 2.57
N ASP A 60 -30.91 12.54 3.38
CA ASP A 60 -30.88 12.44 4.85
C ASP A 60 -31.93 11.47 5.43
N SER A 61 -33.05 11.29 4.72
CA SER A 61 -34.17 10.46 5.14
C SER A 61 -34.97 9.89 3.96
N VAL A 62 -35.65 8.78 4.21
CA VAL A 62 -36.70 8.22 3.33
C VAL A 62 -38.04 8.43 4.01
N LEU A 63 -38.96 9.05 3.32
CA LEU A 63 -40.27 9.46 3.81
C LEU A 63 -41.37 8.58 3.19
N PHE A 64 -42.52 8.49 3.84
CA PHE A 64 -43.66 7.73 3.33
C PHE A 64 -44.94 8.57 3.32
N ASP A 65 -45.57 8.66 2.16
CA ASP A 65 -46.91 9.19 1.98
C ASP A 65 -47.87 8.11 1.46
N LYS A 66 -49.12 8.10 1.90
CA LYS A 66 -50.08 7.07 1.49
C LYS A 66 -50.42 7.08 0.01
N LYS A 67 -50.23 8.22 -0.68
CA LYS A 67 -50.57 8.37 -2.10
C LYS A 67 -49.33 8.22 -2.99
N LEU A 68 -48.16 8.71 -2.49
CA LEU A 68 -46.90 8.74 -3.24
C LEU A 68 -46.02 7.50 -2.98
N GLY A 69 -46.33 6.74 -1.90
CA GLY A 69 -45.45 5.66 -1.45
C GLY A 69 -44.21 6.17 -0.73
N TRP A 70 -43.08 5.47 -0.87
CA TRP A 70 -41.80 5.87 -0.30
C TRP A 70 -41.08 6.83 -1.22
N TYR A 71 -40.50 7.88 -0.65
CA TYR A 71 -39.72 8.88 -1.40
C TYR A 71 -38.67 9.54 -0.51
N SER A 72 -37.70 10.19 -1.12
CA SER A 72 -36.71 11.07 -0.45
C SER A 72 -36.85 12.50 -0.99
N VAL A 73 -36.39 13.47 -0.22
CA VAL A 73 -36.35 14.87 -0.65
C VAL A 73 -34.92 15.36 -0.66
N THR A 74 -34.46 15.92 -1.77
CA THR A 74 -33.14 16.52 -1.91
C THR A 74 -33.04 17.85 -1.15
N GLU A 75 -31.84 18.40 -0.99
CA GLU A 75 -31.63 19.73 -0.38
C GLU A 75 -32.34 20.85 -1.15
N ASP A 76 -32.50 20.69 -2.46
CA ASP A 76 -33.19 21.64 -3.35
C ASP A 76 -34.71 21.44 -3.40
N GLY A 77 -35.24 20.46 -2.64
CA GLY A 77 -36.67 20.17 -2.51
C GLY A 77 -37.25 19.27 -3.59
N GLU A 78 -36.45 18.64 -4.42
CA GLU A 78 -36.89 17.65 -5.39
C GLU A 78 -37.29 16.35 -4.67
N MET A 79 -38.42 15.77 -5.09
CA MET A 79 -38.92 14.49 -4.56
C MET A 79 -38.45 13.34 -5.47
N LEU A 80 -37.71 12.39 -4.89
CA LEU A 80 -37.20 11.20 -5.57
C LEU A 80 -37.96 9.97 -5.04
N PRO A 81 -38.60 9.15 -5.89
CA PRO A 81 -39.21 7.90 -5.47
C PRO A 81 -38.15 6.96 -4.87
N ALA A 82 -38.57 6.13 -3.90
CA ALA A 82 -37.72 5.10 -3.31
C ALA A 82 -38.42 3.75 -3.47
N ASP A 83 -37.79 2.81 -4.17
CA ASP A 83 -38.36 1.51 -4.51
C ASP A 83 -38.32 0.52 -3.33
N ILE A 84 -38.74 0.99 -2.15
CA ILE A 84 -38.77 0.18 -0.95
C ILE A 84 -39.87 -0.89 -1.08
N PRO A 85 -39.53 -2.18 -0.96
CA PRO A 85 -40.51 -3.27 -1.09
C PRO A 85 -41.65 -3.16 -0.09
N ASP A 86 -42.87 -3.47 -0.52
CA ASP A 86 -44.09 -3.45 0.30
C ASP A 86 -44.01 -4.32 1.56
N GLY A 87 -43.18 -5.37 1.55
CA GLY A 87 -42.94 -6.25 2.69
C GLY A 87 -42.10 -5.64 3.81
N LEU A 88 -41.41 -4.50 3.57
CA LEU A 88 -40.74 -3.76 4.62
C LEU A 88 -41.76 -2.97 5.44
N ALA A 89 -42.22 -3.61 6.53
CA ALA A 89 -43.20 -3.03 7.43
C ALA A 89 -42.75 -1.67 7.97
N ARG A 90 -43.57 -0.65 7.82
CA ARG A 90 -43.33 0.64 8.45
C ARG A 90 -43.27 0.45 9.96
N PRO A 91 -42.13 0.68 10.64
CA PRO A 91 -42.08 0.54 12.10
C PRO A 91 -43.01 1.56 12.74
N PRO A 92 -43.62 1.21 13.89
CA PRO A 92 -44.44 2.17 14.62
C PRO A 92 -43.56 3.34 15.07
N TYR A 93 -44.13 4.56 14.93
CA TYR A 93 -43.46 5.77 15.39
C TYR A 93 -43.18 5.71 16.88
N ASP A 94 -41.92 5.83 17.24
CA ASP A 94 -41.46 5.87 18.63
C ASP A 94 -40.63 7.13 18.86
N THR A 95 -41.19 8.09 19.60
CA THR A 95 -40.52 9.36 19.95
C THR A 95 -39.20 9.17 20.71
N LYS A 96 -38.98 8.02 21.34
CA LYS A 96 -37.79 7.69 22.12
C LYS A 96 -36.73 6.96 21.30
N ARG A 97 -37.11 6.38 20.17
CA ARG A 97 -36.22 5.58 19.30
C ARG A 97 -35.96 6.28 17.96
N LYS A 98 -34.83 6.98 17.85
CA LYS A 98 -34.29 7.31 16.54
C LYS A 98 -33.81 5.99 15.88
N PRO A 99 -33.92 5.80 14.56
CA PRO A 99 -34.06 6.79 13.50
C PRO A 99 -35.52 7.08 13.04
N PHE A 100 -36.52 6.48 13.63
CA PHE A 100 -37.91 6.60 13.15
C PHE A 100 -38.46 8.03 13.30
N LEU A 101 -38.98 8.56 12.20
CA LEU A 101 -39.64 9.85 12.10
C LEU A 101 -41.17 9.67 12.08
N ALA A 102 -41.93 10.75 12.25
CA ALA A 102 -43.38 10.69 12.17
C ALA A 102 -43.86 10.18 10.81
N ASP A 103 -43.13 10.50 9.76
CA ASP A 103 -43.43 10.27 8.35
C ASP A 103 -42.36 9.45 7.60
N GLY A 104 -41.37 8.88 8.31
CA GLY A 104 -40.31 8.11 7.64
C GLY A 104 -39.16 7.63 8.51
N ILE A 105 -38.02 7.41 7.89
CA ILE A 105 -36.79 6.84 8.47
C ILE A 105 -35.60 7.78 8.18
N SER A 106 -34.84 8.14 9.22
CA SER A 106 -33.60 8.87 9.04
C SER A 106 -32.47 7.93 8.59
N ILE A 107 -31.86 8.25 7.47
CA ILE A 107 -30.72 7.52 6.88
C ILE A 107 -29.36 8.07 7.37
N LYS A 108 -29.31 9.34 7.75
CA LYS A 108 -28.10 10.04 8.21
C LYS A 108 -27.47 9.41 9.46
N GLY A 109 -28.28 8.99 10.42
CA GLY A 109 -27.83 8.32 11.62
C GLY A 109 -27.56 6.83 11.39
N TRP A 110 -26.40 6.34 11.85
CA TRP A 110 -26.05 4.91 11.76
C TRP A 110 -26.86 4.13 12.80
N LYS A 111 -27.85 3.37 12.35
CA LYS A 111 -28.70 2.49 13.15
C LYS A 111 -28.98 1.20 12.38
N LEU A 112 -28.99 0.06 13.08
CA LEU A 112 -29.30 -1.24 12.45
C LEU A 112 -30.67 -1.22 11.77
N GLU A 113 -31.65 -0.63 12.44
CA GLU A 113 -33.06 -0.55 12.01
C GLU A 113 -33.24 0.29 10.72
N SER A 114 -32.29 1.16 10.39
CA SER A 114 -32.33 1.95 9.16
C SER A 114 -31.67 1.26 7.94
N LEU A 115 -30.93 0.17 8.14
CA LEU A 115 -30.17 -0.48 7.07
C LEU A 115 -31.05 -1.09 5.96
N PRO A 116 -32.16 -1.78 6.25
CA PRO A 116 -33.06 -2.25 5.21
C PRO A 116 -33.59 -1.12 4.29
N TYR A 117 -33.86 0.04 4.86
CA TYR A 117 -34.29 1.21 4.11
C TYR A 117 -33.16 1.90 3.36
N LEU A 118 -31.94 1.91 3.94
CA LEU A 118 -30.74 2.41 3.27
C LEU A 118 -30.42 1.61 2.00
N THR A 119 -30.70 0.31 1.99
CA THR A 119 -30.50 -0.56 0.82
C THR A 119 -31.31 -0.07 -0.39
N TRP A 120 -32.46 0.50 -0.16
CA TRP A 120 -33.38 0.97 -1.20
C TRP A 120 -33.44 2.50 -1.34
N ALA A 121 -32.74 3.24 -0.50
CA ALA A 121 -32.72 4.70 -0.56
C ALA A 121 -32.18 5.21 -1.90
N PRO A 122 -32.76 6.26 -2.48
CA PRO A 122 -32.26 6.88 -3.69
C PRO A 122 -30.83 7.39 -3.49
N VAL A 123 -30.00 7.18 -4.51
CA VAL A 123 -28.66 7.76 -4.58
C VAL A 123 -28.76 9.09 -5.34
N ILE A 124 -28.12 10.12 -4.81
CA ILE A 124 -28.06 11.46 -5.41
C ILE A 124 -26.61 11.85 -5.67
N LYS A 125 -26.37 12.70 -6.65
CA LYS A 125 -25.05 13.24 -6.97
C LYS A 125 -24.88 14.62 -6.34
N LEU A 126 -24.04 14.74 -5.32
CA LEU A 126 -23.74 15.99 -4.64
C LEU A 126 -22.49 16.67 -5.23
N PRO A 127 -22.48 18.03 -5.36
CA PRO A 127 -21.31 18.77 -5.80
C PRO A 127 -20.11 18.59 -4.85
N ALA A 128 -19.08 17.85 -5.28
CA ALA A 128 -17.82 17.67 -4.54
C ALA A 128 -16.91 18.91 -4.70
N GLU A 129 -16.87 19.50 -5.91
CA GLU A 129 -15.97 20.58 -6.29
C GLU A 129 -16.74 21.84 -6.74
N LYS A 130 -17.45 22.51 -5.80
CA LYS A 130 -18.36 23.63 -6.08
C LYS A 130 -17.71 24.79 -6.85
N GLU A 131 -16.47 25.19 -6.52
CA GLU A 131 -15.76 26.27 -7.22
C GLU A 131 -15.38 25.89 -8.66
N LEU A 132 -14.98 24.65 -8.86
CA LEU A 132 -14.64 24.13 -10.18
C LEU A 132 -15.86 24.02 -11.08
N ILE A 133 -17.00 23.53 -10.56
CA ILE A 133 -18.30 23.51 -11.26
C ILE A 133 -18.71 24.94 -11.65
N ARG A 134 -18.54 25.92 -10.77
CA ARG A 134 -18.81 27.33 -11.07
C ARG A 134 -17.92 27.86 -12.19
N SER A 135 -16.63 27.48 -12.20
CA SER A 135 -15.68 27.86 -13.24
C SER A 135 -16.05 27.25 -14.58
N LEU A 136 -16.41 25.95 -14.58
CA LEU A 136 -16.85 25.23 -15.76
C LEU A 136 -18.10 25.87 -16.39
N LYS A 137 -19.14 26.16 -15.60
CA LYS A 137 -20.36 26.85 -16.05
C LYS A 137 -20.09 28.24 -16.63
N ASN A 138 -19.14 28.99 -16.03
CA ASN A 138 -18.77 30.33 -16.54
C ASN A 138 -18.08 30.24 -17.90
N LEU A 139 -17.22 29.23 -18.13
CA LEU A 139 -16.57 29.01 -19.42
C LEU A 139 -17.58 28.53 -20.46
N ALA A 140 -18.46 27.60 -20.12
CA ALA A 140 -19.48 27.07 -21.03
C ALA A 140 -20.36 28.16 -21.63
N LYS A 141 -20.80 29.14 -20.83
CA LYS A 141 -21.60 30.30 -21.30
C LYS A 141 -20.90 31.18 -22.35
N LYS A 142 -19.57 31.03 -22.50
CA LYS A 142 -18.72 31.83 -23.41
C LYS A 142 -18.19 31.03 -24.56
N SER A 143 -18.54 29.76 -24.63
CA SER A 143 -18.01 28.81 -25.61
C SER A 143 -19.05 28.51 -26.71
N ASP A 144 -18.56 28.15 -27.87
CA ASP A 144 -19.37 27.78 -29.05
C ASP A 144 -19.48 26.26 -29.19
N SER A 145 -18.59 25.52 -28.52
CA SER A 145 -18.60 24.05 -28.48
C SER A 145 -17.79 23.53 -27.29
N VAL A 146 -18.05 22.28 -26.92
CA VAL A 146 -17.34 21.53 -25.87
C VAL A 146 -16.67 20.29 -26.44
N ILE A 147 -15.42 20.05 -26.03
CA ILE A 147 -14.74 18.78 -26.31
C ILE A 147 -14.42 18.12 -24.96
N ILE A 148 -14.97 16.95 -24.74
CA ILE A 148 -14.63 16.11 -23.58
C ILE A 148 -13.32 15.40 -23.88
N ALA A 149 -12.32 15.54 -23.03
CA ALA A 149 -10.98 15.00 -23.17
C ALA A 149 -10.47 14.40 -21.86
N THR A 150 -11.37 13.67 -21.17
CA THR A 150 -11.07 12.84 -20.00
C THR A 150 -10.38 11.54 -20.43
N ASP A 151 -9.80 10.78 -19.52
CA ASP A 151 -9.20 9.48 -19.81
C ASP A 151 -10.23 8.55 -20.49
N PHE A 152 -9.80 7.67 -21.38
CA PHE A 152 -10.72 6.81 -22.14
C PHE A 152 -10.92 5.48 -21.39
N ASP A 153 -11.65 5.53 -20.28
CA ASP A 153 -12.15 4.37 -19.54
C ASP A 153 -13.53 4.70 -18.92
N ARG A 154 -14.17 3.70 -18.27
CA ARG A 154 -15.50 3.88 -17.65
C ARG A 154 -15.55 5.08 -16.67
N GLU A 155 -14.50 5.29 -15.89
CA GLU A 155 -14.44 6.41 -14.94
C GLU A 155 -14.31 7.74 -15.65
N GLY A 156 -13.44 7.83 -16.65
CA GLY A 156 -13.22 9.05 -17.41
C GLY A 156 -14.45 9.42 -18.25
N GLU A 157 -15.18 8.45 -18.78
CA GLU A 157 -16.42 8.69 -19.53
C GLU A 157 -17.53 9.22 -18.59
N LEU A 158 -17.67 8.64 -17.39
CA LEU A 158 -18.58 9.13 -16.36
C LEU A 158 -18.20 10.55 -15.88
N ILE A 159 -16.92 10.83 -15.65
CA ILE A 159 -16.43 12.17 -15.30
C ILE A 159 -16.78 13.17 -16.40
N GLY A 160 -16.63 12.79 -17.67
CA GLY A 160 -16.98 13.58 -18.84
C GLY A 160 -18.48 13.84 -18.92
N SER A 161 -19.31 12.82 -18.70
CA SER A 161 -20.77 12.91 -18.67
C SER A 161 -21.27 13.82 -17.55
N ASP A 162 -20.75 13.66 -16.32
CA ASP A 162 -21.08 14.53 -15.19
C ASP A 162 -20.73 16.00 -15.46
N ALA A 163 -19.56 16.25 -16.06
CA ALA A 163 -19.16 17.59 -16.44
C ALA A 163 -20.08 18.18 -17.53
N LEU A 164 -20.44 17.39 -18.53
CA LEU A 164 -21.37 17.78 -19.59
C LEU A 164 -22.76 18.10 -19.03
N ASN A 165 -23.27 17.32 -18.10
CA ASN A 165 -24.56 17.59 -17.44
C ASN A 165 -24.52 18.96 -16.73
N LYS A 166 -23.40 19.31 -16.05
CA LYS A 166 -23.23 20.63 -15.46
C LYS A 166 -23.06 21.77 -16.48
N VAL A 167 -22.54 21.51 -17.66
CA VAL A 167 -22.49 22.45 -18.78
C VAL A 167 -23.88 22.69 -19.34
N ARG A 168 -24.67 21.63 -19.56
CA ARG A 168 -26.03 21.72 -20.11
C ARG A 168 -27.02 22.48 -19.24
N GLU A 169 -26.80 22.53 -17.91
CA GLU A 169 -27.58 23.38 -16.99
C GLU A 169 -27.54 24.89 -17.35
N VAL A 170 -26.53 25.35 -18.10
CA VAL A 170 -26.33 26.78 -18.42
C VAL A 170 -26.16 27.05 -19.92
N ALA A 171 -25.95 26.02 -20.71
CA ALA A 171 -25.77 26.06 -22.17
C ALA A 171 -26.28 24.71 -22.77
N PRO A 172 -27.62 24.51 -22.83
CA PRO A 172 -28.24 23.22 -23.19
C PRO A 172 -27.91 22.76 -24.62
N ASP A 173 -27.83 23.70 -25.54
CA ASP A 173 -27.69 23.42 -26.99
C ASP A 173 -26.24 23.43 -27.48
N LEU A 174 -25.25 23.48 -26.53
CA LEU A 174 -23.85 23.58 -26.92
C LEU A 174 -23.39 22.29 -27.61
N PRO A 175 -22.83 22.34 -28.84
CA PRO A 175 -22.31 21.15 -29.54
C PRO A 175 -21.21 20.48 -28.70
N VAL A 176 -21.27 19.14 -28.64
CA VAL A 176 -20.36 18.32 -27.83
C VAL A 176 -19.69 17.27 -28.69
N ALA A 177 -18.39 17.08 -28.45
CA ALA A 177 -17.61 16.00 -29.06
C ALA A 177 -16.64 15.39 -28.00
N ARG A 178 -16.09 14.24 -28.32
CA ARG A 178 -15.19 13.46 -27.46
C ARG A 178 -13.84 13.22 -28.17
N ALA A 179 -12.73 13.53 -27.50
CA ALA A 179 -11.39 13.17 -27.92
C ALA A 179 -10.90 11.94 -27.15
N GLN A 180 -10.56 10.86 -27.85
CA GLN A 180 -10.07 9.59 -27.29
C GLN A 180 -8.58 9.43 -27.57
N TYR A 181 -7.75 9.27 -26.53
CA TYR A 181 -6.30 9.11 -26.63
C TYR A 181 -5.78 8.17 -25.54
N SER A 182 -4.65 7.55 -25.80
CA SER A 182 -3.97 6.61 -24.91
C SER A 182 -2.60 7.12 -24.42
N SER A 183 -2.12 8.24 -24.94
CA SER A 183 -0.88 8.88 -24.51
C SER A 183 -0.93 10.39 -24.74
N PHE A 184 -0.03 11.13 -24.05
CA PHE A 184 0.14 12.56 -24.27
C PHE A 184 1.24 12.87 -25.29
N THR A 185 1.48 11.99 -26.28
CA THR A 185 2.35 12.34 -27.39
C THR A 185 1.69 13.39 -28.30
N LYS A 186 2.50 14.23 -28.94
CA LYS A 186 1.97 15.26 -29.85
C LYS A 186 1.18 14.64 -31.00
N ALA A 187 1.68 13.54 -31.55
CA ALA A 187 1.03 12.86 -32.67
C ALA A 187 -0.35 12.34 -32.29
N GLU A 188 -0.44 11.63 -31.14
CA GLU A 188 -1.69 11.01 -30.73
C GLU A 188 -2.74 12.05 -30.28
N ILE A 189 -2.34 13.06 -29.49
CA ILE A 189 -3.26 14.14 -29.12
C ILE A 189 -3.76 14.89 -30.39
N THR A 190 -2.89 15.19 -31.34
CA THR A 190 -3.33 15.83 -32.59
C THR A 190 -4.33 14.93 -33.35
N GLN A 191 -4.01 13.65 -33.48
CA GLN A 191 -4.90 12.69 -34.18
C GLN A 191 -6.26 12.55 -33.46
N ALA A 192 -6.27 12.48 -32.12
CA ALA A 192 -7.50 12.37 -31.32
C ALA A 192 -8.41 13.59 -31.51
N PHE A 193 -7.82 14.79 -31.57
CA PHE A 193 -8.58 16.02 -31.81
C PHE A 193 -8.95 16.28 -33.24
N ASP A 194 -8.30 15.60 -34.19
CA ASP A 194 -8.68 15.61 -35.59
C ASP A 194 -9.80 14.61 -35.92
N ASN A 195 -9.98 13.58 -35.09
CA ASN A 195 -10.95 12.49 -35.24
C ASN A 195 -11.86 12.41 -33.99
N LEU A 196 -12.57 13.50 -33.72
CA LEU A 196 -13.52 13.53 -32.61
C LEU A 196 -14.68 12.56 -32.83
N VAL A 197 -15.13 11.94 -31.74
CA VAL A 197 -16.27 11.02 -31.70
C VAL A 197 -17.39 11.54 -30.79
N SER A 198 -18.49 10.81 -30.65
CA SER A 198 -19.51 11.08 -29.65
C SER A 198 -19.10 10.53 -28.29
N LEU A 199 -19.63 11.11 -27.21
CA LEU A 199 -19.52 10.55 -25.85
C LEU A 199 -20.23 9.17 -25.84
N ASP A 200 -19.62 8.18 -25.21
CA ASP A 200 -20.19 6.85 -25.02
C ASP A 200 -21.04 6.83 -23.73
N GLN A 201 -22.34 7.01 -23.89
CA GLN A 201 -23.26 7.04 -22.75
C GLN A 201 -23.34 5.68 -22.06
N ASN A 202 -23.30 4.55 -22.79
CA ASN A 202 -23.34 3.22 -22.19
C ASN A 202 -22.12 2.97 -21.29
N LEU A 203 -20.96 3.43 -21.73
CA LEU A 203 -19.73 3.35 -20.94
C LEU A 203 -19.81 4.22 -19.68
N ALA A 204 -20.40 5.42 -19.76
CA ALA A 204 -20.66 6.30 -18.63
C ALA A 204 -21.65 5.67 -17.64
N ASP A 205 -22.78 5.11 -18.13
CA ASP A 205 -23.80 4.45 -17.33
C ASP A 205 -23.27 3.20 -16.61
N ALA A 206 -22.38 2.45 -17.26
CA ALA A 206 -21.67 1.33 -16.60
C ALA A 206 -20.75 1.81 -15.46
N GLY A 207 -20.13 2.98 -15.64
CA GLY A 207 -19.36 3.67 -14.59
C GLY A 207 -20.25 4.11 -13.42
N GLU A 208 -21.42 4.69 -13.72
CA GLU A 208 -22.40 5.14 -12.75
C GLU A 208 -23.01 3.98 -11.96
N SER A 209 -23.43 2.91 -12.65
CA SER A 209 -23.90 1.66 -12.04
C SER A 209 -22.91 1.15 -11.00
N ARG A 210 -21.62 1.15 -11.34
CA ARG A 210 -20.58 0.72 -10.41
C ARG A 210 -20.46 1.64 -9.20
N GLN A 211 -20.51 2.96 -9.38
CA GLN A 211 -20.47 3.91 -8.26
C GLN A 211 -21.65 3.71 -7.32
N HIS A 212 -22.86 3.55 -7.84
CA HIS A 212 -24.06 3.31 -7.06
C HIS A 212 -23.98 2.00 -6.29
N ILE A 213 -23.63 0.90 -6.95
CA ILE A 213 -23.48 -0.42 -6.33
C ILE A 213 -22.41 -0.39 -5.23
N ASP A 214 -21.23 0.16 -5.50
CA ASP A 214 -20.14 0.21 -4.52
C ASP A 214 -20.50 1.10 -3.31
N LEU A 215 -21.22 2.21 -3.51
CA LEU A 215 -21.73 3.04 -2.42
C LEU A 215 -22.75 2.28 -1.55
N ILE A 216 -23.76 1.66 -2.17
CA ILE A 216 -24.84 0.98 -1.45
C ILE A 216 -24.29 -0.19 -0.63
N TRP A 217 -23.54 -1.10 -1.26
CA TRP A 217 -22.90 -2.23 -0.57
C TRP A 217 -21.93 -1.78 0.51
N GLY A 218 -21.08 -0.80 0.18
CA GLY A 218 -20.12 -0.26 1.12
C GLY A 218 -20.76 0.39 2.34
N ALA A 219 -21.82 1.19 2.13
CA ALA A 219 -22.53 1.84 3.21
C ALA A 219 -23.27 0.84 4.11
N VAL A 220 -24.05 -0.08 3.54
CA VAL A 220 -24.86 -1.04 4.29
C VAL A 220 -23.96 -1.99 5.08
N LEU A 221 -23.02 -2.66 4.44
CA LEU A 221 -22.16 -3.65 5.11
C LEU A 221 -21.21 -3.01 6.12
N THR A 222 -20.62 -1.85 5.79
CA THR A 222 -19.74 -1.13 6.73
C THR A 222 -20.50 -0.67 7.96
N ARG A 223 -21.70 -0.12 7.79
CA ARG A 223 -22.55 0.28 8.93
C ARG A 223 -22.97 -0.93 9.75
N TYR A 224 -23.40 -2.02 9.09
CA TYR A 224 -23.80 -3.25 9.77
C TYR A 224 -22.66 -3.79 10.66
N LEU A 225 -21.48 -4.06 10.09
CA LEU A 225 -20.33 -4.59 10.85
C LEU A 225 -19.86 -3.68 11.98
N THR A 226 -19.98 -2.36 11.78
CA THR A 226 -19.62 -1.39 12.81
C THR A 226 -20.63 -1.37 13.96
N LEU A 227 -21.93 -1.48 13.64
CA LEU A 227 -23.02 -1.43 14.62
C LEU A 227 -23.16 -2.75 15.39
N ALA A 228 -23.01 -3.89 14.73
CA ALA A 228 -23.10 -5.21 15.33
C ALA A 228 -22.14 -5.37 16.51
N LYS A 229 -20.92 -4.82 16.39
CA LYS A 229 -19.89 -4.94 17.44
C LYS A 229 -20.17 -4.07 18.68
N PHE A 230 -20.54 -2.78 18.50
CA PHE A 230 -20.49 -1.79 19.60
C PHE A 230 -21.66 -0.81 19.63
N GLY A 231 -22.74 -1.10 18.95
CA GLY A 231 -23.83 -0.13 18.84
C GLY A 231 -23.42 1.20 18.19
N GLY A 232 -22.34 1.18 17.38
CA GLY A 232 -21.86 2.33 16.63
C GLY A 232 -20.69 3.10 17.24
N PHE A 233 -20.14 2.66 18.36
CA PHE A 233 -18.98 3.31 18.98
C PHE A 233 -17.68 2.55 18.64
N GLY A 234 -16.66 3.26 18.21
CA GLY A 234 -15.31 2.74 17.93
C GLY A 234 -14.88 2.88 16.48
N ASN A 235 -13.90 2.09 16.07
CA ASN A 235 -13.36 2.14 14.71
C ASN A 235 -14.34 1.52 13.70
N VAL A 236 -14.55 2.22 12.58
CA VAL A 236 -15.36 1.75 11.45
C VAL A 236 -14.83 0.43 10.92
N ARG A 237 -15.73 -0.54 10.69
CA ARG A 237 -15.44 -1.86 10.10
C ARG A 237 -15.87 -1.88 8.65
N SER A 238 -14.92 -1.60 7.75
CA SER A 238 -15.18 -1.49 6.33
C SER A 238 -15.43 -2.86 5.72
N ALA A 239 -16.47 -2.97 4.90
CA ALA A 239 -16.74 -4.11 4.03
C ALA A 239 -17.30 -3.61 2.69
N GLY A 240 -17.29 -4.47 1.68
CA GLY A 240 -17.78 -4.14 0.35
C GLY A 240 -17.72 -5.36 -0.55
N ARG A 241 -18.44 -5.33 -1.68
CA ARG A 241 -18.61 -6.46 -2.60
C ARG A 241 -17.29 -7.07 -3.13
N VAL A 242 -16.25 -6.28 -3.34
CA VAL A 242 -14.94 -6.75 -3.82
C VAL A 242 -13.95 -6.91 -2.66
N GLN A 243 -14.02 -6.01 -1.67
CA GLN A 243 -13.12 -6.01 -0.51
C GLN A 243 -13.25 -7.29 0.31
N THR A 244 -14.48 -7.76 0.53
CA THR A 244 -14.78 -8.93 1.37
C THR A 244 -14.25 -10.22 0.74
N PRO A 245 -14.57 -10.59 -0.52
CA PRO A 245 -14.02 -11.81 -1.12
C PRO A 245 -12.50 -11.73 -1.34
N THR A 246 -11.92 -10.55 -1.55
CA THR A 246 -10.46 -10.39 -1.56
C THR A 246 -9.82 -10.76 -0.22
N LEU A 247 -10.44 -10.35 0.89
CA LEU A 247 -9.98 -10.76 2.23
C LEU A 247 -10.19 -12.27 2.44
N ALA A 248 -11.29 -12.83 1.94
CA ALA A 248 -11.57 -14.26 2.02
C ALA A 248 -10.47 -15.11 1.37
N LEU A 249 -9.95 -14.72 0.21
CA LEU A 249 -8.81 -15.40 -0.43
C LEU A 249 -7.57 -15.51 0.47
N VAL A 250 -7.29 -14.44 1.20
CA VAL A 250 -6.13 -14.40 2.09
C VAL A 250 -6.38 -15.26 3.34
N VAL A 251 -7.60 -15.21 3.88
CA VAL A 251 -8.00 -16.03 5.04
C VAL A 251 -8.02 -17.52 4.67
N GLU A 252 -8.55 -17.90 3.50
CA GLU A 252 -8.52 -19.27 2.97
C GLU A 252 -7.09 -19.79 2.90
N ARG A 253 -6.16 -19.03 2.32
CA ARG A 253 -4.73 -19.38 2.27
C ARG A 253 -4.14 -19.54 3.67
N GLU A 254 -4.49 -18.71 4.63
CA GLU A 254 -3.98 -18.84 5.98
C GLU A 254 -4.55 -20.08 6.69
N ARG A 255 -5.82 -20.45 6.42
CA ARG A 255 -6.42 -21.68 6.94
C ARG A 255 -5.77 -22.93 6.36
N GLU A 256 -5.49 -22.94 5.04
CA GLU A 256 -4.68 -24.00 4.43
C GLU A 256 -3.33 -24.16 5.15
N ARG A 257 -2.70 -23.06 5.51
CA ARG A 257 -1.42 -23.05 6.23
C ARG A 257 -1.56 -23.58 7.67
N MET A 258 -2.62 -23.17 8.36
CA MET A 258 -2.90 -23.59 9.75
C MET A 258 -3.29 -25.07 9.84
N ALA A 259 -3.97 -25.58 8.84
CA ALA A 259 -4.36 -26.99 8.74
C ALA A 259 -3.23 -27.89 8.22
N PHE A 260 -2.13 -27.30 7.72
CA PHE A 260 -1.03 -28.06 7.16
C PHE A 260 -0.28 -28.83 8.26
N VAL A 261 -0.12 -30.13 8.06
CA VAL A 261 0.66 -31.01 8.94
C VAL A 261 2.02 -31.22 8.26
N PRO A 262 3.12 -30.77 8.87
CA PRO A 262 4.45 -31.02 8.35
C PRO A 262 4.77 -32.54 8.35
N GLU A 263 5.32 -33.01 7.25
CA GLU A 263 5.81 -34.39 7.12
C GLU A 263 7.34 -34.35 7.09
N ASP A 264 7.96 -35.26 7.85
CA ASP A 264 9.41 -35.41 7.88
C ASP A 264 9.89 -36.05 6.58
N TYR A 265 11.02 -35.61 6.06
CA TYR A 265 11.74 -36.20 4.97
C TYR A 265 13.24 -35.94 5.11
N TRP A 266 14.00 -36.79 4.46
CA TRP A 266 15.46 -36.70 4.50
C TRP A 266 16.02 -36.48 3.10
N GLN A 267 17.13 -35.74 3.02
CA GLN A 267 17.85 -35.48 1.78
C GLN A 267 19.34 -35.76 2.00
N ILE A 268 19.97 -36.40 1.05
CA ILE A 268 21.43 -36.56 1.05
C ILE A 268 22.01 -35.58 0.07
N ARG A 269 22.83 -34.68 0.55
CA ARG A 269 23.46 -33.59 -0.23
C ARG A 269 24.94 -33.50 0.07
N GLY A 270 25.69 -32.98 -0.90
CA GLY A 270 27.11 -32.71 -0.77
C GLY A 270 27.60 -31.68 -1.78
N MET A 271 28.88 -31.57 -1.89
CA MET A 271 29.55 -30.77 -2.92
C MET A 271 30.41 -31.65 -3.78
N GLY A 272 30.50 -31.38 -5.08
CA GLY A 272 31.42 -32.03 -6.03
C GLY A 272 32.36 -31.01 -6.62
N ALA A 273 33.55 -31.48 -7.07
CA ALA A 273 34.48 -30.67 -7.86
C ALA A 273 35.14 -31.54 -8.90
N ALA A 274 35.53 -30.99 -10.06
CA ALA A 274 36.44 -31.68 -10.98
C ALA A 274 37.78 -31.93 -10.28
N GLN A 275 38.42 -33.03 -10.57
CA GLN A 275 39.66 -33.43 -9.90
C GLN A 275 40.72 -32.31 -10.00
N GLY A 276 41.22 -31.87 -8.86
CA GLY A 276 42.19 -30.78 -8.77
C GLY A 276 41.67 -29.35 -8.99
N ALA A 277 40.33 -29.15 -9.01
CA ALA A 277 39.70 -27.84 -9.13
C ALA A 277 39.85 -26.99 -7.85
N ALA A 278 39.76 -25.68 -7.99
CA ALA A 278 39.77 -24.73 -6.87
C ALA A 278 38.50 -24.84 -6.02
N GLU A 279 38.55 -24.37 -4.78
CA GLU A 279 37.42 -24.40 -3.85
C GLU A 279 36.17 -23.64 -4.39
N ASP A 280 36.37 -22.55 -5.11
CA ASP A 280 35.34 -21.72 -5.73
C ASP A 280 34.61 -22.42 -6.91
N ASP A 281 35.21 -23.51 -7.48
CA ASP A 281 34.65 -24.29 -8.59
C ASP A 281 33.78 -25.48 -8.12
N ARG A 282 33.52 -25.57 -6.82
CA ARG A 282 32.63 -26.60 -6.26
C ARG A 282 31.19 -26.40 -6.68
N PHE A 283 30.53 -27.47 -7.06
CA PHE A 283 29.13 -27.51 -7.40
C PHE A 283 28.33 -28.42 -6.45
N LYS A 284 27.03 -28.13 -6.30
CA LYS A 284 26.14 -28.90 -5.42
C LYS A 284 25.78 -30.25 -6.05
N ILE A 285 25.86 -31.28 -5.25
CA ILE A 285 25.35 -32.61 -5.60
C ILE A 285 24.24 -33.03 -4.64
N ALA A 286 23.27 -33.79 -5.12
CA ALA A 286 22.19 -34.34 -4.30
C ALA A 286 21.89 -35.76 -4.76
N HIS A 287 21.49 -36.63 -3.82
CA HIS A 287 21.05 -37.95 -4.16
C HIS A 287 19.86 -37.91 -5.15
N LYS A 288 19.79 -38.86 -6.08
CA LYS A 288 18.75 -38.89 -7.14
C LYS A 288 17.33 -39.00 -6.56
N THR A 289 17.17 -39.70 -5.42
CA THR A 289 15.96 -39.64 -4.61
C THR A 289 15.93 -38.32 -3.88
N ALA A 290 15.23 -37.35 -4.44
CA ALA A 290 15.20 -35.97 -3.96
C ALA A 290 14.64 -35.81 -2.53
N ARG A 291 13.79 -36.76 -2.09
CA ARG A 291 13.19 -36.83 -0.74
C ARG A 291 13.01 -38.28 -0.35
N PHE A 292 13.65 -38.71 0.72
CA PHE A 292 13.35 -39.96 1.39
C PHE A 292 12.24 -39.72 2.41
N THR A 293 11.16 -40.47 2.33
CA THR A 293 10.05 -40.40 3.28
C THR A 293 10.21 -41.46 4.39
N ASP A 294 11.12 -42.40 4.21
CA ASP A 294 11.51 -43.38 5.17
C ASP A 294 12.93 -43.06 5.67
N LYS A 295 13.07 -43.00 7.00
CA LYS A 295 14.32 -42.68 7.68
C LYS A 295 15.37 -43.75 7.52
N ASP A 296 14.98 -45.02 7.67
CA ASP A 296 15.89 -46.17 7.63
C ASP A 296 16.47 -46.33 6.22
N ALA A 297 15.64 -46.11 5.18
CA ALA A 297 16.10 -46.08 3.80
C ALA A 297 17.08 -44.90 3.54
N ALA A 298 16.85 -43.74 4.14
CA ALA A 298 17.74 -42.62 4.04
C ALA A 298 19.06 -42.83 4.76
N GLU A 299 19.03 -43.42 5.95
CA GLU A 299 20.22 -43.76 6.75
C GLU A 299 21.03 -44.87 6.07
N THR A 300 20.38 -45.88 5.46
CA THR A 300 21.03 -46.92 4.69
C THR A 300 21.77 -46.32 3.49
N ALA A 301 21.10 -45.52 2.67
CA ALA A 301 21.72 -44.88 1.50
C ALA A 301 22.85 -43.92 1.93
N TYR A 302 22.69 -43.20 3.04
CA TYR A 302 23.75 -42.34 3.58
C TYR A 302 24.93 -43.15 4.07
N GLY A 303 24.72 -44.31 4.71
CA GLY A 303 25.78 -45.20 5.16
C GLY A 303 26.70 -45.71 4.04
N HIS A 304 26.18 -45.90 2.81
CA HIS A 304 26.98 -46.24 1.65
C HIS A 304 27.91 -45.13 1.18
N VAL A 305 27.56 -43.86 1.43
CA VAL A 305 28.29 -42.68 0.92
C VAL A 305 29.02 -41.92 2.01
N ASP A 306 28.84 -42.29 3.28
CA ASP A 306 29.52 -41.60 4.39
C ASP A 306 31.03 -41.77 4.27
N GLY A 307 31.77 -40.69 4.33
CA GLY A 307 33.21 -40.67 4.13
C GLY A 307 33.70 -40.84 2.69
N ALA A 308 32.78 -40.92 1.70
CA ALA A 308 33.19 -40.95 0.30
C ALA A 308 33.88 -39.65 -0.11
N THR A 309 35.02 -39.79 -0.79
CA THR A 309 35.85 -38.67 -1.27
C THR A 309 35.82 -38.51 -2.79
N THR A 310 35.31 -39.49 -3.50
CA THR A 310 35.25 -39.51 -4.97
C THR A 310 33.92 -40.06 -5.46
N ALA A 311 33.54 -39.65 -6.66
CA ALA A 311 32.40 -40.20 -7.43
C ALA A 311 32.83 -40.40 -8.88
N THR A 312 32.13 -41.30 -9.58
CA THR A 312 32.34 -41.48 -11.03
C THR A 312 31.18 -40.86 -11.78
N VAL A 313 31.46 -40.16 -12.86
CA VAL A 313 30.42 -39.62 -13.76
C VAL A 313 29.77 -40.73 -14.53
N ALA A 314 28.56 -41.10 -14.17
CA ALA A 314 27.78 -42.13 -14.84
C ALA A 314 27.18 -41.67 -16.17
N ALA A 315 26.76 -40.42 -16.25
CA ALA A 315 26.25 -39.82 -17.48
C ALA A 315 26.31 -38.28 -17.44
N VAL A 316 26.51 -37.70 -18.62
CA VAL A 316 26.39 -36.25 -18.83
C VAL A 316 25.29 -35.98 -19.85
N THR A 317 24.31 -35.15 -19.47
CA THR A 317 23.22 -34.76 -20.37
C THR A 317 23.20 -33.26 -20.54
N LYS A 318 23.37 -32.80 -21.78
CA LYS A 318 23.21 -31.37 -22.13
C LYS A 318 21.87 -31.18 -22.87
N ARG A 319 21.05 -30.25 -22.39
CA ARG A 319 19.76 -29.88 -23.02
C ARG A 319 19.69 -28.39 -23.21
N SER A 320 19.50 -27.98 -24.44
CA SER A 320 19.24 -26.59 -24.77
C SER A 320 17.73 -26.32 -24.75
N ARG A 321 17.30 -25.24 -24.07
CA ARG A 321 15.92 -24.78 -24.06
C ARG A 321 15.82 -23.31 -24.45
N LYS A 322 14.80 -22.99 -25.24
CA LYS A 322 14.50 -21.60 -25.58
C LYS A 322 13.53 -21.03 -24.53
N GLN A 323 13.90 -19.93 -23.90
CA GLN A 323 13.02 -19.15 -23.06
C GLN A 323 12.42 -18.04 -23.91
N GLN A 324 11.09 -18.04 -24.05
CA GLN A 324 10.39 -17.04 -24.83
C GLN A 324 10.41 -15.65 -24.17
N PRO A 325 10.44 -14.59 -24.97
CA PRO A 325 10.28 -13.22 -24.46
C PRO A 325 8.96 -13.06 -23.68
N PRO A 326 8.91 -12.15 -22.72
CA PRO A 326 7.69 -11.88 -21.98
C PRO A 326 6.65 -11.16 -22.86
N THR A 327 5.37 -11.27 -22.49
CA THR A 327 4.28 -10.50 -23.13
C THR A 327 4.35 -9.03 -22.76
N PRO A 328 3.77 -8.12 -23.56
CA PRO A 328 3.60 -6.72 -23.18
C PRO A 328 2.92 -6.54 -21.82
N PHE A 329 3.20 -5.43 -21.14
CA PHE A 329 2.58 -5.16 -19.85
C PHE A 329 1.11 -4.73 -20.00
N ALA A 330 0.23 -5.44 -19.30
CA ALA A 330 -1.05 -4.94 -18.82
C ALA A 330 -0.91 -4.47 -17.37
N THR A 331 -1.91 -3.81 -16.81
CA THR A 331 -1.90 -3.24 -15.46
C THR A 331 -1.50 -4.26 -14.39
N THR A 332 -2.14 -5.42 -14.36
CA THR A 332 -1.87 -6.47 -13.36
C THR A 332 -0.46 -7.02 -13.48
N SER A 333 0.01 -7.28 -14.70
CA SER A 333 1.36 -7.81 -14.91
C SER A 333 2.44 -6.78 -14.56
N LEU A 334 2.21 -5.48 -14.78
CA LEU A 334 3.07 -4.40 -14.32
C LEU A 334 3.13 -4.34 -12.78
N GLN A 335 1.97 -4.39 -12.13
CA GLN A 335 1.88 -4.38 -10.66
C GLN A 335 2.63 -5.57 -10.04
N ALA A 336 2.47 -6.75 -10.61
CA ALA A 336 3.16 -7.96 -10.15
C ALA A 336 4.68 -7.88 -10.34
N ALA A 337 5.14 -7.41 -11.50
CA ALA A 337 6.56 -7.23 -11.78
C ALA A 337 7.19 -6.16 -10.88
N ALA A 338 6.51 -5.03 -10.68
CA ALA A 338 6.96 -3.97 -9.78
C ALA A 338 6.99 -4.41 -8.31
N ALA A 339 6.04 -5.26 -7.89
CA ALA A 339 6.02 -5.83 -6.53
C ALA A 339 7.24 -6.75 -6.28
N ALA A 340 7.65 -7.53 -7.28
CA ALA A 340 8.89 -8.32 -7.21
C ALA A 340 10.14 -7.44 -7.03
N GLU A 341 10.07 -6.20 -7.50
CA GLU A 341 11.11 -5.18 -7.36
C GLU A 341 10.94 -4.28 -6.12
N GLY A 342 10.02 -4.62 -5.21
CA GLY A 342 9.79 -3.92 -3.94
C GLY A 342 8.93 -2.67 -4.04
N ILE A 343 8.12 -2.52 -5.11
CA ILE A 343 7.16 -1.43 -5.27
C ILE A 343 5.75 -2.01 -5.12
N SER A 344 5.02 -1.66 -4.06
CA SER A 344 3.66 -2.18 -3.85
C SER A 344 2.71 -1.80 -5.00
N PRO A 345 1.66 -2.61 -5.28
CA PRO A 345 0.72 -2.36 -6.38
C PRO A 345 0.11 -0.96 -6.38
N ALA A 346 -0.35 -0.48 -5.23
CA ALA A 346 -0.91 0.87 -5.11
C ALA A 346 0.14 1.97 -5.40
N ARG A 347 1.38 1.80 -4.95
CA ARG A 347 2.47 2.72 -5.27
C ARG A 347 2.84 2.65 -6.75
N THR A 348 2.83 1.46 -7.35
CA THR A 348 3.05 1.26 -8.79
C THR A 348 2.07 2.08 -9.60
N MET A 349 0.77 2.03 -9.28
CA MET A 349 -0.25 2.80 -10.00
C MET A 349 -0.07 4.30 -9.84
N ARG A 350 0.22 4.79 -8.64
CA ARG A 350 0.50 6.23 -8.41
C ARG A 350 1.71 6.72 -9.23
N ILE A 351 2.78 5.92 -9.31
CA ILE A 351 3.96 6.27 -10.11
C ILE A 351 3.62 6.19 -11.61
N ALA A 352 2.94 5.14 -12.07
CA ALA A 352 2.56 4.98 -13.46
C ALA A 352 1.66 6.13 -13.95
N GLU A 353 0.69 6.55 -13.11
CA GLU A 353 -0.13 7.73 -13.37
C GLU A 353 0.73 8.99 -13.55
N SER A 354 1.72 9.20 -12.68
CA SER A 354 2.62 10.36 -12.79
C SER A 354 3.49 10.30 -14.05
N LEU A 355 3.92 9.12 -14.49
CA LEU A 355 4.67 8.92 -15.73
C LEU A 355 3.80 9.16 -16.96
N TYR A 356 2.55 8.71 -16.95
CA TYR A 356 1.55 8.97 -17.98
C TYR A 356 1.26 10.47 -18.10
N MET A 357 0.99 11.13 -16.97
CA MET A 357 0.79 12.59 -16.94
C MET A 357 2.03 13.39 -17.37
N ALA A 358 3.21 12.82 -17.30
CA ALA A 358 4.43 13.42 -17.84
C ALA A 358 4.66 13.11 -19.33
N GLY A 359 3.78 12.31 -19.96
CA GLY A 359 3.89 11.90 -21.36
C GLY A 359 4.96 10.85 -21.63
N LEU A 360 5.52 10.21 -20.59
CA LEU A 360 6.63 9.25 -20.67
C LEU A 360 6.19 7.83 -21.00
N ILE A 361 4.95 7.46 -20.64
CA ILE A 361 4.37 6.15 -20.90
C ILE A 361 2.94 6.31 -21.43
N SER A 362 2.42 5.27 -22.09
CA SER A 362 1.00 5.14 -22.44
C SER A 362 0.11 4.98 -21.19
N TYR A 363 -1.20 5.03 -21.38
CA TYR A 363 -2.19 4.90 -20.31
C TYR A 363 -1.99 3.61 -19.49
N PRO A 364 -1.89 3.69 -18.15
CA PRO A 364 -1.43 2.56 -17.36
C PRO A 364 -2.54 1.61 -16.88
N ARG A 365 -3.83 1.91 -17.17
CA ARG A 365 -4.96 1.07 -16.78
C ARG A 365 -5.52 0.32 -17.99
N VAL A 366 -4.83 -0.75 -18.37
CA VAL A 366 -5.13 -1.54 -19.56
C VAL A 366 -5.10 -3.04 -19.25
N ASP A 367 -5.93 -3.80 -19.95
CA ASP A 367 -5.90 -5.26 -19.92
C ASP A 367 -5.25 -5.85 -21.20
N ASN A 368 -5.10 -5.02 -22.24
CA ASN A 368 -4.52 -5.39 -23.52
C ASN A 368 -3.07 -5.87 -23.38
N THR A 369 -2.75 -6.96 -24.06
CA THR A 369 -1.41 -7.57 -24.14
C THR A 369 -0.93 -7.74 -25.56
N VAL A 370 -1.56 -7.03 -26.51
CA VAL A 370 -1.25 -7.04 -27.95
C VAL A 370 -1.07 -5.62 -28.45
N TYR A 371 0.07 -5.31 -29.07
CA TYR A 371 0.25 -3.99 -29.68
C TYR A 371 -0.58 -3.88 -30.94
N PRO A 372 -1.34 -2.79 -31.12
CA PRO A 372 -2.10 -2.56 -32.34
C PRO A 372 -1.16 -2.35 -33.53
N ALA A 373 -1.60 -2.78 -34.73
CA ALA A 373 -0.81 -2.65 -35.95
C ALA A 373 -0.54 -1.19 -36.35
N THR A 374 -1.35 -0.25 -35.86
CA THR A 374 -1.20 1.19 -36.09
C THR A 374 -0.07 1.82 -35.26
N LEU A 375 0.44 1.14 -34.22
CA LEU A 375 1.54 1.65 -33.44
C LEU A 375 2.89 1.39 -34.10
N ASP A 376 3.57 2.47 -34.51
CA ASP A 376 4.92 2.37 -35.07
C ASP A 376 5.97 2.07 -33.95
N LEU A 377 6.18 0.78 -33.71
CA LEU A 377 7.14 0.29 -32.71
C LEU A 377 8.59 0.72 -33.01
N GLY A 378 8.92 0.86 -34.31
CA GLY A 378 10.25 1.30 -34.76
C GLY A 378 10.52 2.75 -34.40
N ALA A 379 9.57 3.62 -34.62
CA ALA A 379 9.66 5.02 -34.20
C ALA A 379 9.82 5.14 -32.70
N VAL A 380 9.00 4.43 -31.92
CA VAL A 380 9.09 4.41 -30.44
C VAL A 380 10.48 3.96 -29.96
N VAL A 381 11.04 2.88 -30.52
CA VAL A 381 12.39 2.40 -30.17
C VAL A 381 13.47 3.41 -30.53
N SER A 382 13.34 4.05 -31.70
CA SER A 382 14.29 5.08 -32.16
C SER A 382 14.28 6.30 -31.25
N ASP A 383 13.09 6.74 -30.83
CA ASP A 383 12.94 7.90 -29.94
C ASP A 383 13.38 7.58 -28.52
N LEU A 384 13.06 6.37 -28.02
CA LEU A 384 13.57 5.89 -26.75
C LEU A 384 15.10 5.90 -26.67
N ALA A 385 15.78 5.52 -27.76
CA ALA A 385 17.23 5.57 -27.83
C ALA A 385 17.82 6.99 -27.69
N LYS A 386 17.08 8.01 -28.20
CA LYS A 386 17.48 9.42 -28.10
C LYS A 386 17.33 9.97 -26.69
N ILE A 387 16.23 9.65 -26.01
CA ILE A 387 15.90 10.20 -24.68
C ILE A 387 16.54 9.41 -23.53
N ASN A 388 16.92 8.14 -23.76
CA ASN A 388 17.53 7.27 -22.74
C ASN A 388 18.84 6.64 -23.23
N PRO A 389 19.97 7.34 -23.12
CA PRO A 389 21.27 6.84 -23.58
C PRO A 389 21.68 5.49 -23.00
N ALA A 390 21.24 5.16 -21.79
CA ALA A 390 21.56 3.87 -21.17
C ALA A 390 20.89 2.68 -21.90
N LEU A 391 19.78 2.90 -22.58
CA LEU A 391 19.07 1.88 -23.37
C LEU A 391 19.44 1.92 -24.86
N ALA A 392 20.14 2.96 -25.32
CA ALA A 392 20.49 3.12 -26.74
C ALA A 392 21.20 1.90 -27.36
N PRO A 393 22.14 1.19 -26.69
CA PRO A 393 22.77 -0.01 -27.27
C PRO A 393 21.76 -1.14 -27.51
N VAL A 394 20.81 -1.33 -26.60
CA VAL A 394 19.74 -2.34 -26.72
C VAL A 394 18.75 -1.93 -27.79
N CYS A 395 18.34 -0.67 -27.84
CA CYS A 395 17.47 -0.14 -28.89
C CYS A 395 18.07 -0.37 -30.31
N LYS A 396 19.37 -0.12 -30.49
CA LYS A 396 20.07 -0.38 -31.75
C LYS A 396 19.99 -1.85 -32.18
N LYS A 397 20.12 -2.78 -31.21
CA LYS A 397 19.98 -4.22 -31.48
C LYS A 397 18.56 -4.60 -31.86
N VAL A 398 17.55 -4.03 -31.19
CA VAL A 398 16.13 -4.23 -31.49
C VAL A 398 15.82 -3.74 -32.91
N LEU A 399 16.27 -2.55 -33.30
CA LEU A 399 16.06 -1.98 -34.64
C LEU A 399 16.76 -2.79 -35.75
N ALA A 400 17.87 -3.45 -35.45
CA ALA A 400 18.55 -4.34 -36.38
C ALA A 400 17.89 -5.73 -36.50
N GLY A 401 16.95 -6.05 -35.61
CA GLY A 401 16.24 -7.33 -35.58
C GLY A 401 14.90 -7.31 -36.31
N PRO A 402 14.17 -8.43 -36.32
CA PRO A 402 12.89 -8.54 -37.03
C PRO A 402 11.74 -7.74 -36.42
N MET A 403 11.92 -7.19 -35.19
CA MET A 403 10.96 -6.40 -34.42
C MET A 403 9.53 -7.01 -34.39
N LYS A 404 9.48 -8.34 -34.28
CA LYS A 404 8.20 -9.06 -34.16
C LYS A 404 7.80 -9.13 -32.69
N PRO A 405 6.78 -8.37 -32.26
CA PRO A 405 6.42 -8.32 -30.83
C PRO A 405 5.84 -9.67 -30.37
N THR A 406 6.14 -10.00 -29.13
CA THR A 406 5.46 -11.10 -28.43
C THR A 406 3.98 -10.74 -28.23
N ARG A 407 3.08 -11.67 -28.54
CA ARG A 407 1.63 -11.49 -28.40
C ARG A 407 1.15 -12.17 -27.12
N GLY A 408 0.40 -11.46 -26.29
CA GLY A 408 -0.32 -12.03 -25.16
C GLY A 408 -1.67 -12.63 -25.58
N LYS A 409 -2.47 -13.01 -24.56
CA LYS A 409 -3.77 -13.68 -24.77
C LYS A 409 -4.95 -12.70 -24.87
N VAL A 410 -4.83 -11.53 -24.25
CA VAL A 410 -5.91 -10.54 -24.19
C VAL A 410 -5.64 -9.48 -25.23
N GLU A 411 -6.60 -9.25 -26.11
CA GLU A 411 -6.60 -8.19 -27.09
C GLU A 411 -7.87 -7.38 -26.91
N THR A 412 -7.71 -6.08 -26.69
CA THR A 412 -8.80 -5.10 -26.56
C THR A 412 -8.55 -3.94 -27.49
N THR A 413 -9.59 -3.19 -27.81
CA THR A 413 -9.55 -2.07 -28.76
C THR A 413 -9.47 -0.71 -28.06
N ASP A 414 -9.58 -0.67 -26.72
CA ASP A 414 -9.58 0.56 -25.92
C ASP A 414 -8.19 1.22 -25.89
N HIS A 415 -7.18 0.51 -25.40
CA HIS A 415 -5.83 1.03 -25.25
C HIS A 415 -4.77 0.01 -25.68
N PRO A 416 -3.61 0.45 -26.20
CA PRO A 416 -2.45 -0.43 -26.35
C PRO A 416 -1.92 -0.88 -24.98
N PRO A 417 -1.13 -1.98 -24.93
CA PRO A 417 -0.36 -2.33 -23.74
C PRO A 417 0.49 -1.16 -23.23
N ILE A 418 0.91 -1.22 -21.97
CA ILE A 418 1.76 -0.18 -21.36
C ILE A 418 3.15 -0.21 -22.00
N TYR A 419 3.56 0.93 -22.61
CA TYR A 419 4.85 1.08 -23.26
C TYR A 419 5.44 2.49 -23.03
N PRO A 420 6.76 2.69 -23.18
CA PRO A 420 7.38 4.03 -23.13
C PRO A 420 7.06 4.75 -24.46
N THR A 421 6.62 6.00 -24.39
CA THR A 421 6.23 6.77 -25.58
C THR A 421 7.39 7.19 -26.48
N GLY A 422 8.61 7.23 -25.94
CA GLY A 422 9.77 7.82 -26.60
C GLY A 422 9.83 9.35 -26.49
N GLU A 423 8.85 9.98 -25.83
CA GLU A 423 8.83 11.42 -25.53
C GLU A 423 9.12 11.70 -24.05
N GLY A 424 9.33 12.99 -23.74
CA GLY A 424 9.61 13.45 -22.37
C GLY A 424 11.08 13.37 -21.99
N ASP A 425 11.40 13.65 -20.74
CA ASP A 425 12.77 13.65 -20.19
C ASP A 425 12.89 12.72 -18.97
N PRO A 426 13.36 11.49 -19.17
CA PRO A 426 13.57 10.54 -18.08
C PRO A 426 14.61 10.98 -17.04
N SER A 427 15.46 11.96 -17.36
CA SER A 427 16.50 12.43 -16.43
C SER A 427 15.91 13.16 -15.22
N THR A 428 14.71 13.71 -15.35
CA THR A 428 14.00 14.45 -14.31
C THR A 428 13.32 13.57 -13.27
N LEU A 429 13.25 12.25 -13.51
CA LEU A 429 12.55 11.30 -12.67
C LEU A 429 13.25 11.07 -11.32
N ASP A 430 12.47 10.98 -10.24
CA ASP A 430 12.97 10.52 -8.95
C ASP A 430 13.34 9.02 -8.97
N GLY A 431 13.94 8.52 -7.87
CA GLY A 431 14.42 7.14 -7.83
C GLY A 431 13.31 6.09 -8.00
N GLY A 432 12.10 6.35 -7.51
CA GLY A 432 10.97 5.43 -7.64
C GLY A 432 10.35 5.46 -9.04
N GLN A 433 10.19 6.65 -9.58
CA GLN A 433 9.70 6.87 -10.95
C GLN A 433 10.67 6.27 -11.98
N ARG A 434 11.98 6.51 -11.81
CA ARG A 434 13.02 5.96 -12.69
C ARG A 434 13.02 4.44 -12.68
N LYS A 435 12.91 3.82 -11.49
CA LYS A 435 12.87 2.36 -11.38
C LYS A 435 11.67 1.76 -12.14
N LEU A 436 10.49 2.36 -12.01
CA LEU A 436 9.30 1.88 -12.71
C LEU A 436 9.37 2.15 -14.22
N TYR A 437 9.83 3.33 -14.63
CA TYR A 437 10.02 3.66 -16.05
C TYR A 437 11.02 2.72 -16.71
N ASP A 438 12.15 2.43 -16.06
CA ASP A 438 13.16 1.49 -16.55
C ASP A 438 12.59 0.07 -16.70
N LEU A 439 11.79 -0.39 -15.73
CA LEU A 439 11.08 -1.68 -15.81
C LEU A 439 10.16 -1.75 -17.03
N ILE A 440 9.39 -0.68 -17.30
CA ILE A 440 8.45 -0.59 -18.43
C ILE A 440 9.22 -0.56 -19.76
N ALA A 441 10.24 0.31 -19.87
CA ALA A 441 11.02 0.47 -21.08
C ALA A 441 11.77 -0.80 -21.46
N ARG A 442 12.40 -1.46 -20.49
CA ARG A 442 13.10 -2.73 -20.67
C ARG A 442 12.14 -3.87 -21.05
N ARG A 443 10.95 -3.91 -20.43
CA ARG A 443 9.92 -4.88 -20.81
C ARG A 443 9.48 -4.71 -22.26
N PHE A 444 9.22 -3.47 -22.66
CA PHE A 444 8.85 -3.12 -24.04
C PHE A 444 9.90 -3.62 -25.04
N LEU A 445 11.19 -3.28 -24.84
CA LEU A 445 12.27 -3.75 -25.69
C LEU A 445 12.38 -5.28 -25.73
N ALA A 446 12.23 -5.93 -24.58
CA ALA A 446 12.26 -7.38 -24.49
C ALA A 446 11.19 -8.07 -25.32
N THR A 447 9.98 -7.47 -25.42
CA THR A 447 8.89 -8.03 -26.23
C THR A 447 9.21 -8.05 -27.73
N LEU A 448 10.16 -7.23 -28.17
CA LEU A 448 10.59 -7.09 -29.57
C LEU A 448 11.84 -7.91 -29.91
N MET A 449 12.42 -8.61 -28.92
CA MET A 449 13.63 -9.39 -29.07
C MET A 449 13.34 -10.89 -29.21
N GLY A 450 14.31 -11.65 -29.69
CA GLY A 450 14.23 -13.10 -29.79
C GLY A 450 14.35 -13.80 -28.44
N PRO A 451 14.07 -15.13 -28.40
CA PRO A 451 14.16 -15.94 -27.21
C PRO A 451 15.61 -16.00 -26.67
N ALA A 452 15.74 -16.16 -25.37
CA ALA A 452 16.99 -16.55 -24.74
C ALA A 452 17.22 -18.05 -24.86
N THR A 453 18.47 -18.47 -25.07
CA THR A 453 18.83 -19.88 -25.08
C THR A 453 19.58 -20.20 -23.79
N ILE A 454 19.04 -21.13 -23.04
CA ILE A 454 19.62 -21.63 -21.79
C ILE A 454 20.06 -23.07 -22.03
N GLU A 455 21.30 -23.38 -21.75
CA GLU A 455 21.82 -24.76 -21.73
C GLU A 455 21.79 -25.27 -20.29
N ASN A 456 21.08 -26.36 -20.07
CA ASN A 456 21.11 -27.10 -18.82
C ASN A 456 22.06 -28.30 -18.96
N THR A 457 23.10 -28.33 -18.15
CA THR A 457 23.98 -29.49 -18.03
C THR A 457 23.60 -30.24 -16.78
N LYS A 458 23.22 -31.51 -16.95
CA LYS A 458 22.92 -32.45 -15.86
C LYS A 458 24.00 -33.52 -15.81
N LEU A 459 24.61 -33.68 -14.65
CA LEU A 459 25.53 -34.78 -14.32
C LEU A 459 24.78 -35.81 -13.51
N GLU A 460 24.93 -37.09 -13.87
CA GLU A 460 24.59 -38.22 -13.03
C GLU A 460 25.88 -38.82 -12.51
N LEU A 461 26.01 -38.92 -11.20
CA LEU A 461 27.22 -39.38 -10.51
C LEU A 461 26.90 -40.66 -9.77
N ASP A 462 27.84 -41.60 -9.75
CA ASP A 462 27.83 -42.75 -8.88
C ASP A 462 28.80 -42.50 -7.70
N VAL A 463 28.28 -42.49 -6.50
CA VAL A 463 29.05 -42.37 -5.25
C VAL A 463 28.91 -43.69 -4.49
N ASN A 464 29.87 -44.55 -4.62
CA ASN A 464 29.86 -45.89 -3.98
C ASN A 464 28.61 -46.71 -4.26
N GLY A 465 28.08 -46.67 -5.48
CA GLY A 465 26.85 -47.38 -5.88
C GLY A 465 25.55 -46.60 -5.66
N GLU A 466 25.59 -45.45 -5.00
CA GLU A 466 24.44 -44.56 -4.81
C GLU A 466 24.37 -43.49 -5.89
N PRO A 467 23.22 -43.25 -6.53
CA PRO A 467 23.07 -42.30 -7.62
C PRO A 467 22.88 -40.87 -7.12
N PHE A 468 23.77 -40.00 -7.51
CA PHE A 468 23.69 -38.54 -7.26
C PHE A 468 23.45 -37.77 -8.56
N VAL A 469 22.91 -36.59 -8.43
CA VAL A 469 22.69 -35.65 -9.53
C VAL A 469 23.21 -34.26 -9.21
N ALA A 470 23.76 -33.61 -10.22
CA ALA A 470 24.04 -32.17 -10.20
C ALA A 470 23.46 -31.56 -11.47
N SER A 471 23.07 -30.29 -11.44
CA SER A 471 22.65 -29.58 -12.65
C SER A 471 22.92 -28.09 -12.55
N GLY A 472 23.32 -27.50 -13.65
CA GLY A 472 23.53 -26.07 -13.79
C GLY A 472 22.91 -25.55 -15.07
N ASP A 473 22.42 -24.31 -15.00
CA ASP A 473 21.89 -23.58 -16.14
C ASP A 473 22.89 -22.48 -16.55
N VAL A 474 23.21 -22.40 -17.84
CA VAL A 474 24.06 -21.36 -18.41
C VAL A 474 23.30 -20.61 -19.50
N LEU A 475 23.31 -19.29 -19.45
CA LEU A 475 22.70 -18.43 -20.46
C LEU A 475 23.63 -18.31 -21.68
N VAL A 476 23.41 -19.18 -22.69
CA VAL A 476 24.27 -19.25 -23.90
C VAL A 476 23.99 -18.07 -24.84
N THR A 477 22.71 -17.78 -25.07
CA THR A 477 22.30 -16.63 -25.89
C THR A 477 21.36 -15.76 -25.07
N PRO A 478 21.73 -14.52 -24.76
CA PRO A 478 20.93 -13.70 -23.88
C PRO A 478 19.54 -13.36 -24.45
N GLY A 479 19.42 -13.19 -25.79
CA GLY A 479 18.15 -12.82 -26.40
C GLY A 479 17.50 -11.63 -25.67
N PHE A 480 16.21 -11.76 -25.36
CA PHE A 480 15.47 -10.71 -24.63
C PHE A 480 16.00 -10.41 -23.23
N ARG A 481 16.77 -11.32 -22.62
CA ARG A 481 17.34 -11.15 -21.28
C ARG A 481 18.37 -10.02 -21.21
N GLU A 482 18.95 -9.65 -22.35
CA GLU A 482 19.82 -8.48 -22.44
C GLU A 482 19.06 -7.17 -22.14
N ALA A 483 17.82 -7.06 -22.66
CA ALA A 483 16.97 -5.92 -22.36
C ALA A 483 16.33 -6.01 -20.97
N TYR A 484 15.91 -7.23 -20.54
CA TYR A 484 15.11 -7.47 -19.35
C TYR A 484 15.77 -8.46 -18.39
N PRO A 485 16.75 -7.99 -17.58
CA PRO A 485 17.53 -8.84 -16.68
C PRO A 485 16.81 -9.19 -15.37
N TYR A 486 15.53 -8.88 -15.22
CA TYR A 486 14.76 -9.12 -14.00
C TYR A 486 14.45 -10.61 -13.80
N GLY A 487 14.58 -11.09 -12.57
CA GLY A 487 14.36 -12.49 -12.21
C GLY A 487 15.37 -13.49 -12.81
N LEU A 488 16.55 -13.00 -13.23
CA LEU A 488 17.66 -13.87 -13.61
C LEU A 488 18.19 -14.59 -12.36
N LYS A 489 18.36 -15.90 -12.48
CA LYS A 489 19.21 -16.67 -11.57
C LYS A 489 20.68 -16.48 -12.00
N ARG A 490 21.61 -16.62 -11.08
CA ARG A 490 23.03 -16.72 -11.42
C ARG A 490 23.25 -17.96 -12.27
N ASP A 491 24.15 -17.85 -13.27
CA ASP A 491 24.61 -19.00 -14.03
C ASP A 491 25.30 -19.97 -13.05
N GLU A 492 24.89 -21.22 -13.08
CA GLU A 492 25.54 -22.33 -12.38
C GLU A 492 26.25 -23.17 -13.45
N GLN A 493 27.48 -22.79 -13.76
CA GLN A 493 28.28 -23.50 -14.76
C GLN A 493 28.76 -24.81 -14.19
N MET A 494 28.44 -25.92 -14.87
CA MET A 494 29.03 -27.23 -14.57
C MET A 494 30.41 -27.35 -15.23
N PRO A 495 31.41 -27.99 -14.57
CA PRO A 495 32.66 -28.27 -15.17
C PRO A 495 32.52 -29.15 -16.42
N PRO A 496 33.45 -29.05 -17.39
CA PRO A 496 33.45 -29.85 -18.60
C PRO A 496 33.89 -31.28 -18.28
N LEU A 497 32.94 -32.09 -17.77
CA LEU A 497 33.14 -33.52 -17.43
C LEU A 497 32.52 -34.41 -18.49
N GLU A 498 33.13 -35.60 -18.68
CA GLU A 498 32.67 -36.64 -19.55
C GLU A 498 32.28 -37.93 -18.74
N GLN A 499 31.57 -38.85 -19.38
CA GLN A 499 31.24 -40.15 -18.76
C GLN A 499 32.54 -40.91 -18.44
N GLY A 500 32.64 -41.38 -17.21
CA GLY A 500 33.79 -42.10 -16.69
C GLY A 500 34.79 -41.21 -15.92
N ASP A 501 34.66 -39.94 -15.99
CA ASP A 501 35.52 -39.02 -15.21
C ASP A 501 35.30 -39.20 -13.71
N THR A 502 36.36 -38.87 -12.94
CA THR A 502 36.32 -38.86 -11.48
C THR A 502 36.06 -37.44 -10.99
N VAL A 503 35.13 -37.31 -10.03
CA VAL A 503 34.78 -36.10 -9.34
C VAL A 503 35.16 -36.23 -7.87
N ASP A 504 35.86 -35.28 -7.32
CA ASP A 504 36.09 -35.18 -5.89
C ASP A 504 34.76 -34.79 -5.19
N VAL A 505 34.40 -35.45 -4.09
CA VAL A 505 33.20 -35.18 -3.32
C VAL A 505 33.53 -34.79 -1.90
N PHE A 506 32.73 -33.80 -1.39
CA PHE A 506 32.94 -33.18 -0.10
C PHE A 506 31.62 -33.02 0.63
N ASP A 507 31.66 -32.96 1.97
CA ASP A 507 30.55 -32.54 2.81
C ASP A 507 29.24 -33.26 2.53
N ILE A 508 29.26 -34.55 2.21
CA ILE A 508 28.04 -35.35 2.07
C ILE A 508 27.38 -35.45 3.43
N LYS A 509 26.10 -34.98 3.51
CA LYS A 509 25.32 -34.93 4.75
C LYS A 509 23.93 -35.48 4.53
N LEU A 510 23.43 -36.19 5.54
CA LEU A 510 22.02 -36.48 5.67
C LEU A 510 21.30 -35.34 6.39
N GLU A 511 20.44 -34.63 5.69
CA GLU A 511 19.68 -33.48 6.22
C GLU A 511 18.24 -33.92 6.49
N ALA A 512 17.83 -33.92 7.77
CA ALA A 512 16.42 -34.03 8.14
C ALA A 512 15.69 -32.69 7.86
N LYS A 513 14.53 -32.73 7.21
CA LYS A 513 13.73 -31.63 6.81
C LYS A 513 12.24 -31.93 7.01
N GLN A 514 11.45 -30.90 7.04
CA GLN A 514 9.99 -31.01 7.02
C GLN A 514 9.41 -30.32 5.79
N THR A 515 8.29 -30.82 5.32
CA THR A 515 7.52 -30.14 4.29
C THR A 515 7.03 -28.79 4.81
N GLU A 516 6.95 -27.79 3.93
CA GLU A 516 6.53 -26.43 4.30
C GLU A 516 5.08 -26.19 3.85
N PRO A 517 4.29 -25.41 4.62
CA PRO A 517 2.94 -25.06 4.25
C PRO A 517 2.93 -24.19 2.96
N PRO A 518 1.79 -24.11 2.25
CA PRO A 518 1.67 -23.26 1.06
C PRO A 518 2.15 -21.84 1.35
N ALA A 519 2.88 -21.23 0.43
CA ALA A 519 3.39 -19.88 0.61
C ALA A 519 2.24 -18.87 0.67
N ARG A 520 2.34 -17.88 1.58
CA ARG A 520 1.44 -16.71 1.60
C ARG A 520 1.58 -15.93 0.30
N TYR A 521 0.53 -15.22 -0.09
CA TYR A 521 0.57 -14.33 -1.25
C TYR A 521 1.53 -13.15 -0.98
N SER A 522 2.38 -12.81 -1.95
CA SER A 522 2.88 -11.44 -2.03
C SER A 522 1.77 -10.53 -2.55
N GLN A 523 1.86 -9.21 -2.33
CA GLN A 523 0.84 -8.28 -2.86
C GLN A 523 0.69 -8.42 -4.39
N GLY A 524 1.79 -8.63 -5.12
CA GLY A 524 1.74 -8.85 -6.58
C GLY A 524 1.03 -10.15 -6.98
N LYS A 525 1.23 -11.24 -6.24
CA LYS A 525 0.50 -12.50 -6.46
C LYS A 525 -0.97 -12.38 -6.09
N LEU A 526 -1.30 -11.61 -5.04
CA LEU A 526 -2.70 -11.37 -4.66
C LEU A 526 -3.44 -10.61 -5.76
N VAL A 527 -2.84 -9.58 -6.37
CA VAL A 527 -3.45 -8.87 -7.52
C VAL A 527 -3.72 -9.82 -8.68
N GLN A 528 -2.79 -10.73 -8.99
CA GLN A 528 -2.96 -11.73 -10.05
C GLN A 528 -4.08 -12.73 -9.72
N GLU A 529 -4.19 -13.16 -8.46
CA GLU A 529 -5.26 -14.08 -8.04
C GLU A 529 -6.62 -13.38 -8.04
N MET A 530 -6.70 -12.10 -7.67
CA MET A 530 -7.92 -11.30 -7.83
C MET A 530 -8.36 -11.24 -9.30
N GLU A 531 -7.42 -10.97 -10.23
CA GLU A 531 -7.72 -10.94 -11.66
C GLU A 531 -8.25 -12.30 -12.15
N LYS A 532 -7.56 -13.37 -11.80
CA LYS A 532 -7.94 -14.74 -12.19
C LYS A 532 -9.35 -15.11 -11.72
N ARG A 533 -9.79 -14.58 -10.57
CA ARG A 533 -11.12 -14.83 -9.99
C ARG A 533 -12.15 -13.74 -10.31
N GLY A 534 -11.86 -12.82 -11.20
CA GLY A 534 -12.78 -11.73 -11.58
C GLY A 534 -13.05 -10.74 -10.45
N LEU A 535 -12.15 -10.60 -9.47
CA LEU A 535 -12.34 -9.68 -8.34
C LEU A 535 -11.77 -8.30 -8.65
N GLY A 536 -12.67 -7.34 -8.83
CA GLY A 536 -12.34 -5.95 -9.11
C GLY A 536 -11.73 -5.73 -10.50
N THR A 537 -11.56 -4.49 -10.88
CA THR A 537 -11.08 -4.06 -12.18
C THR A 537 -9.58 -3.72 -12.16
N LYS A 538 -9.00 -3.53 -13.36
CA LYS A 538 -7.65 -2.96 -13.55
C LYS A 538 -7.40 -1.69 -12.70
N SER A 539 -8.42 -0.88 -12.48
CA SER A 539 -8.33 0.37 -11.72
C SER A 539 -8.43 0.19 -10.20
N THR A 540 -9.07 -0.87 -9.70
CA THR A 540 -9.45 -0.98 -8.28
C THR A 540 -8.70 -2.02 -7.47
N ARG A 541 -8.14 -3.08 -8.07
CA ARG A 541 -7.48 -4.17 -7.33
C ARG A 541 -6.43 -3.66 -6.34
N ALA A 542 -5.56 -2.77 -6.79
CA ALA A 542 -4.50 -2.22 -5.94
C ALA A 542 -5.01 -1.38 -4.75
N SER A 543 -6.04 -0.55 -4.97
CA SER A 543 -6.65 0.28 -3.93
C SER A 543 -7.43 -0.56 -2.90
N ILE A 544 -8.06 -1.66 -3.33
CA ILE A 544 -8.72 -2.61 -2.43
C ILE A 544 -7.72 -3.25 -1.47
N ILE A 545 -6.58 -3.73 -1.97
CA ILE A 545 -5.51 -4.27 -1.11
C ILE A 545 -5.00 -3.19 -0.15
N GLU A 546 -4.73 -1.97 -0.63
CA GLU A 546 -4.31 -0.85 0.23
C GLU A 546 -5.36 -0.54 1.30
N ARG A 547 -6.65 -0.59 0.96
CA ARG A 547 -7.76 -0.41 1.90
C ARG A 547 -7.79 -1.48 2.98
N LEU A 548 -7.59 -2.75 2.63
CA LEU A 548 -7.53 -3.87 3.58
C LEU A 548 -6.40 -3.69 4.61
N TYR A 549 -5.24 -3.17 4.20
CA TYR A 549 -4.17 -2.78 5.12
C TYR A 549 -4.56 -1.57 5.99
N ALA A 550 -5.18 -0.56 5.39
CA ALA A 550 -5.59 0.66 6.11
C ALA A 550 -6.60 0.36 7.23
N VAL A 551 -7.55 -0.55 7.00
CA VAL A 551 -8.53 -1.00 8.01
C VAL A 551 -7.98 -2.10 8.93
N ARG A 552 -6.72 -2.49 8.75
CA ARG A 552 -5.99 -3.48 9.58
C ARG A 552 -6.56 -4.91 9.50
N TYR A 553 -7.16 -5.28 8.39
CA TYR A 553 -7.55 -6.67 8.14
C TYR A 553 -6.37 -7.49 7.62
N LEU A 554 -5.43 -6.83 6.94
CA LEU A 554 -4.17 -7.41 6.49
C LEU A 554 -2.97 -6.77 7.20
N LYS A 555 -1.92 -7.56 7.37
CA LYS A 555 -0.63 -7.15 7.93
C LYS A 555 0.50 -7.79 7.11
N ASN A 556 1.71 -7.27 7.24
CA ASN A 556 2.95 -7.80 6.66
C ASN A 556 2.97 -7.91 5.11
N ASP A 557 4.11 -8.25 4.56
CA ASP A 557 4.31 -8.70 3.17
C ASP A 557 5.45 -9.73 3.22
N PRO A 558 5.19 -11.00 2.92
CA PRO A 558 3.97 -11.60 2.34
C PRO A 558 2.70 -11.35 3.16
N VAL A 559 1.56 -11.27 2.43
CA VAL A 559 0.26 -10.87 2.98
C VAL A 559 -0.25 -11.85 4.01
N GLU A 560 -0.60 -11.36 5.18
CA GLU A 560 -1.11 -12.13 6.31
C GLU A 560 -2.39 -11.49 6.84
N PRO A 561 -3.47 -12.25 7.11
CA PRO A 561 -4.67 -11.71 7.72
C PRO A 561 -4.45 -11.44 9.22
N SER A 562 -5.12 -10.45 9.77
CA SER A 562 -5.23 -10.25 11.21
C SER A 562 -6.26 -11.20 11.83
N GLN A 563 -6.27 -11.37 13.14
CA GLN A 563 -7.33 -12.14 13.83
C GLN A 563 -8.70 -11.52 13.57
N LEU A 564 -8.77 -10.19 13.53
CA LEU A 564 -9.98 -9.48 13.13
C LEU A 564 -10.41 -9.81 11.70
N GLY A 565 -9.47 -9.85 10.74
CA GLY A 565 -9.76 -10.22 9.35
C GLY A 565 -10.30 -11.64 9.24
N ILE A 566 -9.69 -12.58 9.97
CA ILE A 566 -10.14 -13.98 10.05
C ILE A 566 -11.56 -14.05 10.61
N ALA A 567 -11.82 -13.45 11.77
CA ALA A 567 -13.11 -13.52 12.44
C ALA A 567 -14.25 -12.89 11.61
N ILE A 568 -13.98 -11.78 10.91
CA ILE A 568 -14.97 -11.18 10.00
C ILE A 568 -15.32 -12.15 8.87
N ILE A 569 -14.33 -12.77 8.24
CA ILE A 569 -14.57 -13.70 7.13
C ILE A 569 -15.25 -14.97 7.62
N ASP A 570 -14.87 -15.51 8.78
CA ASP A 570 -15.51 -16.69 9.34
C ASP A 570 -16.98 -16.47 9.62
N ALA A 571 -17.32 -15.37 10.31
CA ALA A 571 -18.69 -15.01 10.60
C ALA A 571 -19.50 -14.73 9.31
N LEU A 572 -18.93 -14.00 8.34
CA LEU A 572 -19.60 -13.73 7.08
C LEU A 572 -19.76 -15.00 6.22
N THR A 573 -18.80 -15.90 6.25
CA THR A 573 -18.90 -17.20 5.54
C THR A 573 -19.97 -18.09 6.17
N GLN A 574 -20.12 -18.04 7.49
CA GLN A 574 -21.14 -18.80 8.20
C GLN A 574 -22.55 -18.27 7.96
N PHE A 575 -22.76 -16.95 8.02
CA PHE A 575 -24.08 -16.34 8.04
C PHE A 575 -24.51 -15.74 6.69
N ALA A 576 -23.57 -15.38 5.82
CA ALA A 576 -23.82 -14.78 4.52
C ALA A 576 -22.74 -15.19 3.50
N PRO A 577 -22.62 -16.49 3.16
CA PRO A 577 -21.51 -17.01 2.34
C PRO A 577 -21.39 -16.38 0.96
N ARG A 578 -22.47 -15.85 0.39
CA ARG A 578 -22.46 -15.20 -0.92
C ARG A 578 -21.52 -14.00 -0.99
N ILE A 579 -21.35 -13.24 0.09
CA ILE A 579 -20.50 -12.04 0.07
C ILE A 579 -19.00 -12.35 0.24
N THR A 580 -18.66 -13.57 0.64
CA THR A 580 -17.26 -14.04 0.72
C THR A 580 -16.83 -14.78 -0.55
N SER A 581 -17.81 -15.18 -1.41
CA SER A 581 -17.55 -15.81 -2.71
C SER A 581 -17.19 -14.77 -3.79
N PRO A 582 -16.25 -15.09 -4.69
CA PRO A 582 -16.01 -14.31 -5.90
C PRO A 582 -17.20 -14.27 -6.87
N ASP A 583 -18.07 -15.29 -6.85
CA ASP A 583 -19.13 -15.48 -7.85
C ASP A 583 -20.09 -14.30 -7.94
N MET A 584 -20.57 -13.82 -6.77
CA MET A 584 -21.46 -12.66 -6.70
C MET A 584 -20.81 -11.40 -7.30
N THR A 585 -19.52 -11.20 -7.03
CA THR A 585 -18.79 -10.05 -7.58
C THR A 585 -18.66 -10.17 -9.10
N SER A 586 -18.36 -11.35 -9.60
CA SER A 586 -18.28 -11.64 -11.04
C SER A 586 -19.63 -11.49 -11.74
N GLU A 587 -20.73 -11.89 -11.10
CA GLU A 587 -22.11 -11.69 -11.56
C GLU A 587 -22.39 -10.20 -11.77
N LEU A 588 -22.18 -9.37 -10.73
CA LEU A 588 -22.40 -7.92 -10.80
C LEU A 588 -21.44 -7.21 -11.79
N ASP A 589 -20.19 -7.67 -11.92
CA ASP A 589 -19.25 -7.12 -12.92
C ASP A 589 -19.68 -7.51 -14.35
N GLY A 590 -20.30 -8.68 -14.52
CA GLY A 590 -20.95 -9.10 -15.77
C GLY A 590 -22.15 -8.23 -16.14
N ASP A 591 -22.99 -7.89 -15.15
CA ASP A 591 -24.13 -7.01 -15.32
C ASP A 591 -23.69 -5.62 -15.83
N MET A 592 -22.70 -5.02 -15.19
CA MET A 592 -22.13 -3.73 -15.63
C MET A 592 -21.51 -3.81 -17.02
N THR A 593 -20.97 -4.97 -17.43
CA THR A 593 -20.46 -5.18 -18.79
C THR A 593 -21.61 -5.25 -19.81
N ARG A 594 -22.80 -5.74 -19.43
CA ARG A 594 -23.99 -5.68 -20.29
C ARG A 594 -24.48 -4.24 -20.49
N VAL A 595 -24.44 -3.40 -19.43
CA VAL A 595 -24.73 -1.96 -19.58
C VAL A 595 -23.78 -1.30 -20.56
N GLU A 596 -22.47 -1.53 -20.44
CA GLU A 596 -21.45 -1.01 -21.36
C GLU A 596 -21.73 -1.37 -22.83
N ARG A 597 -22.29 -2.57 -23.08
CA ARG A 597 -22.65 -3.03 -24.43
C ARG A 597 -24.03 -2.56 -24.89
N GLY A 598 -24.78 -1.84 -24.05
CA GLY A 598 -26.16 -1.46 -24.34
C GLY A 598 -27.15 -2.62 -24.31
N GLU A 599 -26.79 -3.75 -23.67
CA GLU A 599 -27.62 -4.96 -23.52
C GLU A 599 -28.48 -4.91 -22.25
N ASP A 600 -28.22 -3.98 -21.34
CA ASP A 600 -28.91 -3.79 -20.06
C ASP A 600 -28.91 -2.29 -19.69
N THR A 601 -29.67 -1.92 -18.65
CA THR A 601 -29.75 -0.54 -18.15
C THR A 601 -29.15 -0.41 -16.75
N GLU A 602 -28.67 0.79 -16.41
CA GLU A 602 -28.22 1.11 -15.06
C GLU A 602 -29.26 0.79 -14.00
N GLU A 603 -30.51 1.25 -14.21
CA GLU A 603 -31.61 1.05 -13.26
C GLU A 603 -31.85 -0.42 -12.93
N HIS A 604 -31.88 -1.28 -13.96
CA HIS A 604 -32.10 -2.72 -13.80
C HIS A 604 -30.94 -3.36 -13.01
N VAL A 605 -29.70 -3.05 -13.37
CA VAL A 605 -28.50 -3.62 -12.72
C VAL A 605 -28.37 -3.16 -11.25
N VAL A 606 -28.64 -1.88 -10.97
CA VAL A 606 -28.62 -1.35 -9.59
C VAL A 606 -29.75 -1.97 -8.76
N THR A 607 -30.95 -2.14 -9.34
CA THR A 607 -32.10 -2.78 -8.66
C THR A 607 -31.84 -4.25 -8.36
N HIS A 608 -31.28 -5.00 -9.32
CA HIS A 608 -30.83 -6.38 -9.11
C HIS A 608 -29.81 -6.47 -7.97
N SER A 609 -28.82 -5.59 -7.98
CA SER A 609 -27.79 -5.50 -6.93
C SER A 609 -28.38 -5.21 -5.55
N ARG A 610 -29.40 -4.32 -5.46
CA ARG A 610 -30.13 -4.02 -4.19
C ARG A 610 -30.88 -5.25 -3.68
N ALA A 611 -31.53 -6.01 -4.55
CA ALA A 611 -32.24 -7.23 -4.17
C ALA A 611 -31.28 -8.30 -3.60
N LEU A 612 -30.10 -8.48 -4.23
CA LEU A 612 -29.05 -9.36 -3.72
C LEU A 612 -28.56 -8.92 -2.32
N LEU A 613 -28.33 -7.64 -2.14
CA LEU A 613 -27.86 -7.08 -0.86
C LEU A 613 -28.95 -7.19 0.23
N ALA A 614 -30.22 -6.98 -0.10
CA ALA A 614 -31.33 -7.13 0.83
C ALA A 614 -31.38 -8.54 1.41
N GLY A 615 -31.27 -9.57 0.55
CA GLY A 615 -31.21 -10.96 1.00
C GLY A 615 -30.03 -11.26 1.90
N VAL A 616 -28.84 -10.74 1.58
CA VAL A 616 -27.66 -10.84 2.45
C VAL A 616 -27.88 -10.16 3.80
N LEU A 617 -28.43 -8.94 3.79
CA LEU A 617 -28.68 -8.17 5.00
C LEU A 617 -29.69 -8.84 5.92
N ASP A 618 -30.76 -9.42 5.36
CA ASP A 618 -31.78 -10.13 6.14
C ASP A 618 -31.19 -11.31 6.94
N GLU A 619 -30.28 -12.07 6.33
CA GLU A 619 -29.57 -13.15 7.03
C GLU A 619 -28.63 -12.59 8.11
N LEU A 620 -27.86 -11.55 7.79
CA LEU A 620 -26.93 -10.93 8.74
C LEU A 620 -27.64 -10.34 9.95
N LEU A 621 -28.84 -9.74 9.78
CA LEU A 621 -29.61 -9.15 10.88
C LEU A 621 -30.08 -10.17 11.90
N LYS A 622 -30.34 -11.44 11.49
CA LYS A 622 -30.71 -12.54 12.39
C LYS A 622 -29.58 -12.94 13.34
N HIS A 623 -28.33 -12.76 12.90
CA HIS A 623 -27.12 -13.20 13.59
C HIS A 623 -26.23 -12.04 14.10
N THR A 624 -26.85 -10.88 14.35
CA THR A 624 -26.12 -9.66 14.73
C THR A 624 -25.32 -9.81 16.01
N GLN A 625 -25.84 -10.53 17.01
CA GLN A 625 -25.17 -10.71 18.30
C GLN A 625 -23.95 -11.63 18.17
N GLU A 626 -24.12 -12.79 17.54
CA GLU A 626 -23.05 -13.79 17.37
C GLU A 626 -21.89 -13.19 16.57
N LEU A 627 -22.20 -12.47 15.50
CA LEU A 627 -21.19 -11.78 14.69
C LEU A 627 -20.50 -10.67 15.48
N GLY A 628 -21.25 -9.90 16.26
CA GLY A 628 -20.73 -8.85 17.13
C GLY A 628 -19.76 -9.38 18.19
N ASP A 629 -20.09 -10.49 18.83
CA ASP A 629 -19.25 -11.16 19.81
C ASP A 629 -17.96 -11.70 19.18
N ALA A 630 -18.06 -12.39 18.03
CA ALA A 630 -16.89 -12.90 17.31
C ALA A 630 -15.91 -11.78 16.91
N ILE A 631 -16.42 -10.65 16.41
CA ILE A 631 -15.60 -9.48 16.08
C ILE A 631 -14.95 -8.88 17.36
N SER A 632 -15.67 -8.85 18.47
CA SER A 632 -15.20 -8.31 19.74
C SER A 632 -14.02 -9.13 20.30
N ASP A 633 -14.15 -10.44 20.26
CA ASP A 633 -13.12 -11.38 20.72
C ASP A 633 -11.87 -11.26 19.86
N ALA A 634 -12.03 -11.20 18.55
CA ALA A 634 -10.91 -11.04 17.62
C ALA A 634 -10.18 -9.71 17.78
N VAL A 635 -10.90 -8.60 18.02
CA VAL A 635 -10.27 -7.29 18.29
C VAL A 635 -9.47 -7.35 19.59
N THR A 636 -9.97 -8.06 20.59
CA THR A 636 -9.27 -8.26 21.86
C THR A 636 -8.02 -9.09 21.64
N ALA A 637 -8.11 -10.17 20.85
CA ALA A 637 -6.99 -11.02 20.48
C ALA A 637 -5.90 -10.26 19.70
N ASP A 638 -6.27 -9.44 18.69
CA ASP A 638 -5.31 -8.61 17.92
C ASP A 638 -4.65 -7.51 18.79
N ALA A 639 -5.33 -7.06 19.85
CA ALA A 639 -4.79 -6.06 20.78
C ALA A 639 -4.00 -6.69 21.93
N ARG A 640 -3.95 -8.01 22.03
CA ARG A 640 -3.28 -8.74 23.12
C ARG A 640 -1.78 -8.48 23.08
N VAL A 641 -1.24 -8.19 24.27
CA VAL A 641 0.20 -7.96 24.46
C VAL A 641 0.82 -9.11 25.25
N GLY A 642 0.06 -9.74 26.13
CA GLY A 642 0.48 -10.86 26.99
C GLY A 642 -0.42 -11.00 28.20
N ALA A 643 -0.04 -11.88 29.15
CA ALA A 643 -0.79 -12.09 30.38
C ALA A 643 -0.44 -11.02 31.44
N CYS A 644 -1.40 -10.67 32.26
CA CYS A 644 -1.22 -9.75 33.37
C CYS A 644 -0.47 -10.46 34.52
N PRO A 645 0.66 -9.94 35.02
CA PRO A 645 1.41 -10.58 36.11
C PRO A 645 0.67 -10.57 37.43
N LYS A 646 -0.38 -9.74 37.61
CA LYS A 646 -1.17 -9.64 38.85
C LYS A 646 -2.35 -10.60 38.89
N CYS A 647 -3.10 -10.76 37.79
CA CYS A 647 -4.36 -11.52 37.77
C CYS A 647 -4.46 -12.59 36.69
N GLY A 648 -3.45 -12.76 35.87
CA GLY A 648 -3.40 -13.72 34.74
C GLY A 648 -4.25 -13.40 33.54
N LYS A 649 -5.22 -12.46 33.61
CA LYS A 649 -6.05 -12.03 32.48
C LYS A 649 -5.21 -11.29 31.44
N ASP A 650 -5.71 -11.15 30.22
CA ASP A 650 -4.99 -10.50 29.12
C ASP A 650 -4.70 -9.02 29.39
N LEU A 651 -3.48 -8.61 29.05
CA LEU A 651 -3.06 -7.24 28.86
C LEU A 651 -3.24 -6.86 27.41
N VAL A 652 -4.00 -5.80 27.12
CA VAL A 652 -4.33 -5.37 25.78
C VAL A 652 -3.97 -3.92 25.53
N MET A 653 -3.60 -3.61 24.28
CA MET A 653 -3.36 -2.24 23.84
C MET A 653 -4.69 -1.47 23.82
N LYS A 654 -4.77 -0.38 24.57
CA LYS A 654 -5.94 0.53 24.64
C LYS A 654 -5.56 1.95 24.24
N THR A 655 -6.54 2.74 23.82
CA THR A 655 -6.36 4.17 23.54
C THR A 655 -7.17 4.98 24.55
N SER A 656 -6.52 5.92 25.21
CA SER A 656 -7.19 6.82 26.17
C SER A 656 -8.13 7.79 25.46
N ALA A 657 -9.38 7.84 25.88
CA ALA A 657 -10.38 8.76 25.35
C ALA A 657 -10.01 10.24 25.63
N LYS A 658 -9.32 10.52 26.73
CA LYS A 658 -8.93 11.87 27.14
C LYS A 658 -7.68 12.38 26.41
N THR A 659 -6.64 11.55 26.32
CA THR A 659 -5.32 11.98 25.80
C THR A 659 -5.07 11.52 24.37
N ARG A 660 -5.89 10.62 23.82
CA ARG A 660 -5.68 9.87 22.56
C ARG A 660 -4.36 9.09 22.51
N GLY A 661 -3.65 9.00 23.65
CA GLY A 661 -2.44 8.23 23.79
C GLY A 661 -2.72 6.73 23.95
N SER A 662 -1.83 5.88 23.42
CA SER A 662 -1.91 4.43 23.62
C SER A 662 -1.34 4.04 24.99
N PHE A 663 -1.94 3.04 25.63
CA PHE A 663 -1.48 2.41 26.86
C PHE A 663 -1.85 0.93 26.86
N ILE A 664 -1.17 0.14 27.66
CA ILE A 664 -1.50 -1.27 27.86
C ILE A 664 -2.30 -1.37 29.15
N GLY A 665 -3.48 -1.99 29.10
CA GLY A 665 -4.37 -2.14 30.25
C GLY A 665 -4.91 -3.55 30.42
N CYS A 666 -5.09 -3.98 31.66
CA CYS A 666 -5.61 -5.29 31.98
C CYS A 666 -7.11 -5.41 31.60
N MET A 667 -7.51 -6.58 31.09
CA MET A 667 -8.91 -6.93 30.85
C MET A 667 -9.67 -7.26 32.13
N GLY A 668 -8.97 -7.38 33.28
CA GLY A 668 -9.56 -7.57 34.57
C GLY A 668 -10.09 -6.30 35.25
N TRP A 669 -10.06 -5.16 34.59
CA TRP A 669 -10.61 -3.92 35.12
C TRP A 669 -12.14 -4.05 35.35
N PRO A 670 -12.72 -3.54 36.48
CA PRO A 670 -12.09 -2.74 37.56
C PRO A 670 -11.34 -3.53 38.63
N ASP A 671 -11.50 -4.85 38.72
CA ASP A 671 -10.92 -5.68 39.79
C ASP A 671 -9.37 -5.71 39.72
N CYS A 672 -8.81 -5.50 38.54
CA CYS A 672 -7.36 -5.40 38.36
C CYS A 672 -7.01 -4.08 37.65
N ASP A 673 -6.25 -3.25 38.32
CA ASP A 673 -5.88 -1.88 37.91
C ASP A 673 -4.56 -1.78 37.13
N VAL A 674 -3.97 -2.91 36.75
CA VAL A 674 -2.68 -2.94 36.06
C VAL A 674 -2.73 -2.21 34.72
N THR A 675 -1.90 -1.18 34.60
CA THR A 675 -1.74 -0.41 33.37
C THR A 675 -0.27 -0.08 33.13
N TYR A 676 0.17 -0.08 31.87
CA TYR A 676 1.54 0.28 31.48
C TYR A 676 1.53 1.34 30.38
N PRO A 677 2.46 2.30 30.42
CA PRO A 677 2.62 3.30 29.37
C PRO A 677 3.22 2.68 28.10
N VAL A 678 2.88 3.22 26.98
CA VAL A 678 3.48 2.86 25.68
C VAL A 678 4.36 4.01 25.20
N PRO A 679 5.60 3.75 24.74
CA PRO A 679 6.45 4.79 24.18
C PRO A 679 5.77 5.50 23.00
N SER A 680 5.86 6.83 22.98
CA SER A 680 5.25 7.64 21.91
C SER A 680 6.05 7.56 20.61
N GLY A 681 5.37 7.60 19.46
CA GLY A 681 6.03 7.64 18.13
C GLY A 681 6.65 6.33 17.67
N VAL A 682 6.29 5.20 18.28
CA VAL A 682 6.75 3.86 17.88
C VAL A 682 5.57 2.95 17.51
N LYS A 683 5.81 2.06 16.54
CA LYS A 683 4.90 0.92 16.31
C LYS A 683 5.27 -0.17 17.31
N VAL A 684 4.28 -0.66 18.05
CA VAL A 684 4.46 -1.70 19.08
C VAL A 684 3.91 -3.03 18.56
N SER A 685 4.64 -4.11 18.81
CA SER A 685 4.18 -5.50 18.63
C SER A 685 4.59 -6.35 19.82
N PRO A 686 3.78 -7.34 20.24
CA PRO A 686 4.20 -8.31 21.24
C PRO A 686 5.40 -9.13 20.76
N LEU A 687 6.17 -9.67 21.67
CA LEU A 687 7.17 -10.71 21.39
C LEU A 687 6.51 -12.08 21.52
N GLU A 688 7.05 -13.08 20.85
CA GLU A 688 6.56 -14.46 20.86
C GLU A 688 7.58 -15.41 21.52
N GLY A 689 7.13 -16.58 21.93
CA GLY A 689 7.96 -17.60 22.56
C GLY A 689 8.47 -17.19 23.95
N GLU A 690 9.61 -17.74 24.36
CA GLU A 690 10.24 -17.48 25.66
C GLU A 690 10.60 -15.99 25.86
N ALA A 691 10.90 -15.27 24.79
CA ALA A 691 11.20 -13.83 24.85
C ALA A 691 9.99 -12.95 25.19
N ALA A 692 8.77 -13.49 25.13
CA ALA A 692 7.53 -12.74 25.35
C ALA A 692 7.31 -12.31 26.81
N VAL A 693 7.90 -13.02 27.77
CA VAL A 693 7.75 -12.78 29.20
C VAL A 693 9.08 -12.26 29.78
N CYS A 694 9.00 -11.24 30.59
CA CYS A 694 10.17 -10.71 31.27
C CYS A 694 10.60 -11.66 32.42
N PRO A 695 11.86 -12.15 32.44
CA PRO A 695 12.33 -13.06 33.45
C PRO A 695 12.38 -12.43 34.87
N GLU A 696 12.52 -11.09 34.95
CA GLU A 696 12.65 -10.40 36.23
C GLU A 696 11.31 -10.07 36.91
N CYS A 697 10.28 -9.72 36.12
CA CYS A 697 9.01 -9.24 36.71
C CYS A 697 7.76 -9.93 36.18
N GLY A 698 7.89 -10.92 35.30
CA GLY A 698 6.77 -11.67 34.74
C GLY A 698 5.86 -10.87 33.79
N ALA A 699 6.12 -9.57 33.59
CA ALA A 699 5.31 -8.76 32.66
C ALA A 699 5.69 -9.03 31.21
N PRO A 700 4.78 -8.80 30.25
CA PRO A 700 5.08 -8.97 28.82
C PRO A 700 6.23 -8.08 28.35
N ARG A 701 6.95 -8.57 27.36
CA ARG A 701 7.94 -7.78 26.61
C ARG A 701 7.40 -7.43 25.23
N ILE A 702 7.75 -6.25 24.75
CA ILE A 702 7.28 -5.70 23.48
C ILE A 702 8.45 -5.23 22.62
N LYS A 703 8.27 -5.37 21.31
CA LYS A 703 9.14 -4.79 20.28
C LYS A 703 8.61 -3.45 19.86
N CYS A 704 9.44 -2.43 19.98
CA CYS A 704 9.14 -1.05 19.59
C CYS A 704 9.91 -0.69 18.33
N GLN A 705 9.18 -0.30 17.26
CA GLN A 705 9.74 0.11 15.98
C GLN A 705 9.53 1.60 15.76
N PRO A 706 10.53 2.47 15.97
CA PRO A 706 10.46 3.88 15.62
C PRO A 706 10.54 4.07 14.09
N PHE A 707 9.97 5.17 13.60
CA PHE A 707 10.04 5.48 12.18
C PHE A 707 11.51 5.66 11.70
N ARG A 708 11.92 4.89 10.70
CA ARG A 708 13.27 4.89 10.09
C ARG A 708 14.45 4.64 11.08
N GLN A 709 14.21 3.97 12.20
CA GLN A 709 15.23 3.61 13.16
C GLN A 709 15.22 2.10 13.43
N LYS A 710 16.27 1.55 14.04
CA LYS A 710 16.28 0.15 14.47
C LYS A 710 15.20 -0.10 15.53
N ALA A 711 14.53 -1.25 15.42
CA ALA A 711 13.64 -1.74 16.46
C ALA A 711 14.42 -2.02 17.74
N PHE A 712 13.75 -1.87 18.88
CA PHE A 712 14.27 -2.24 20.19
C PHE A 712 13.19 -2.95 21.01
N GLU A 713 13.60 -3.74 21.97
CA GLU A 713 12.71 -4.51 22.84
C GLU A 713 12.76 -3.98 24.26
N ILE A 714 11.60 -3.93 24.91
CA ILE A 714 11.47 -3.49 26.30
C ILE A 714 10.45 -4.35 27.05
N CYS A 715 10.63 -4.45 28.38
CA CYS A 715 9.57 -4.89 29.28
C CYS A 715 8.50 -3.79 29.36
N VAL A 716 7.20 -4.15 29.36
CA VAL A 716 6.11 -3.17 29.48
C VAL A 716 6.08 -2.47 30.83
N ASN A 717 6.60 -3.10 31.89
CA ASN A 717 6.74 -2.48 33.19
C ASN A 717 7.87 -1.44 33.17
N PRO A 718 7.56 -0.14 33.31
CA PRO A 718 8.56 0.91 33.19
C PRO A 718 9.60 0.90 34.31
N THR A 719 9.27 0.29 35.45
CA THR A 719 10.17 0.20 36.61
C THR A 719 11.02 -1.08 36.61
N CYS A 720 10.84 -1.94 35.60
CA CYS A 720 11.60 -3.20 35.55
C CYS A 720 13.10 -2.96 35.30
N PRO A 721 13.99 -3.60 36.05
CA PRO A 721 15.44 -3.48 35.89
C PRO A 721 15.92 -3.79 34.44
N THR A 722 15.25 -4.68 33.72
CA THR A 722 15.60 -5.04 32.33
C THR A 722 15.49 -3.89 31.34
N ASN A 723 14.78 -2.80 31.67
CA ASN A 723 14.64 -1.59 30.86
C ASN A 723 15.77 -0.59 31.10
N TYR A 724 16.63 -0.82 32.06
CA TYR A 724 17.72 0.07 32.45
C TYR A 724 19.05 -0.61 32.15
N GLU A 725 19.99 0.17 31.62
CA GLU A 725 21.37 -0.27 31.60
C GLU A 725 21.84 -0.26 33.05
N PRO A 726 22.45 -1.32 33.57
CA PRO A 726 22.97 -1.32 34.94
C PRO A 726 23.97 -0.16 35.10
N ASP A 727 23.93 0.47 36.27
CA ASP A 727 24.87 1.50 36.65
C ASP A 727 26.31 0.96 36.53
N LEU A 728 27.13 1.58 35.66
CA LEU A 728 28.46 1.14 35.35
C LEU A 728 29.46 1.99 36.14
N LYS A 729 30.22 1.38 37.03
CA LYS A 729 31.39 2.04 37.68
C LYS A 729 32.47 2.21 36.56
N VAL A 730 32.87 3.46 36.33
CA VAL A 730 33.85 3.83 35.29
C VAL A 730 35.21 4.26 35.83
N GLY A 731 35.31 4.41 37.14
CA GLY A 731 36.56 4.75 37.86
C GLY A 731 36.31 5.36 39.23
N GLU A 732 37.35 5.85 39.83
CA GLU A 732 37.33 6.56 41.11
C GLU A 732 37.36 8.07 40.92
N CYS A 733 36.76 8.81 41.82
CA CYS A 733 36.72 10.26 41.79
C CYS A 733 38.01 10.87 42.34
N LYS A 734 38.80 11.49 41.47
CA LYS A 734 40.07 12.13 41.82
C LYS A 734 39.90 13.21 42.93
N VAL A 735 38.86 14.04 42.81
CA VAL A 735 38.56 15.10 43.80
C VAL A 735 38.23 14.54 45.17
N CYS A 736 37.51 13.41 45.26
CA CYS A 736 37.29 12.75 46.53
C CYS A 736 38.55 12.12 47.07
N ALA A 737 39.36 11.49 46.23
CA ALA A 737 40.63 10.91 46.66
C ALA A 737 41.63 11.95 47.21
N GLU A 738 41.75 13.09 46.53
CA GLU A 738 42.55 14.23 46.95
C GLU A 738 42.08 14.85 48.30
N ALA A 739 40.76 14.73 48.56
CA ALA A 739 40.15 15.13 49.82
C ALA A 739 40.14 14.02 50.90
N GLY A 740 40.85 12.92 50.72
CA GLY A 740 40.93 11.78 51.62
C GLY A 740 39.61 10.97 51.76
N ARG A 741 38.72 11.06 50.79
CA ARG A 741 37.42 10.39 50.78
C ARG A 741 37.35 9.38 49.64
N HIS A 742 36.63 8.28 49.86
CA HIS A 742 36.31 7.36 48.75
C HIS A 742 35.09 7.84 48.01
N GLY A 743 35.15 7.87 46.65
CA GLY A 743 34.02 8.24 45.79
C GLY A 743 34.14 7.53 44.46
N ASP A 744 33.09 6.83 44.05
CA ASP A 744 32.99 6.12 42.76
C ASP A 744 32.36 7.00 41.68
N LEU A 745 32.90 6.96 40.49
CA LEU A 745 32.33 7.57 39.30
C LEU A 745 31.43 6.56 38.60
N ILE A 746 30.14 6.81 38.58
CA ILE A 746 29.13 5.88 38.08
C ILE A 746 28.41 6.52 36.88
N ALA A 747 28.25 5.75 35.79
CA ALA A 747 27.51 6.17 34.64
C ALA A 747 26.01 5.96 34.86
N HIS A 748 25.24 7.02 34.78
CA HIS A 748 23.80 7.05 34.96
C HIS A 748 23.07 7.53 33.69
N LYS A 749 21.79 7.16 33.59
CA LYS A 749 20.86 7.71 32.59
C LYS A 749 19.77 8.49 33.34
N SER A 750 19.64 9.78 33.05
CA SER A 750 18.61 10.62 33.67
C SER A 750 17.20 10.18 33.24
N GLU A 751 16.34 9.84 34.19
CA GLU A 751 14.94 9.48 33.95
C GLU A 751 14.13 10.60 33.30
N LYS A 752 14.39 11.86 33.70
CA LYS A 752 13.67 13.04 33.18
C LYS A 752 14.10 13.43 31.76
N SER A 753 15.37 13.30 31.39
CA SER A 753 15.89 13.82 30.12
C SER A 753 16.40 12.75 29.17
N GLY A 754 16.54 11.50 29.61
CA GLY A 754 17.14 10.41 28.85
C GLY A 754 18.61 10.59 28.51
N LYS A 755 19.26 11.64 29.03
CA LYS A 755 20.69 11.91 28.82
C LYS A 755 21.52 11.04 29.73
N ARG A 756 22.67 10.55 29.20
CA ARG A 756 23.67 9.78 29.96
C ARG A 756 24.74 10.71 30.51
N PHE A 757 25.17 10.46 31.72
CA PHE A 757 26.24 11.21 32.37
C PHE A 757 26.91 10.32 33.43
N ILE A 758 28.14 10.66 33.75
CA ILE A 758 28.87 10.08 34.92
C ILE A 758 28.66 11.03 36.07
N ARG A 759 28.43 10.50 37.27
CA ARG A 759 28.31 11.24 38.50
C ARG A 759 29.07 10.53 39.61
N CYS A 760 29.75 11.30 40.44
CA CYS A 760 30.37 10.78 41.64
C CYS A 760 29.31 10.38 42.68
N THR A 761 29.55 9.31 43.44
CA THR A 761 28.68 8.91 44.57
C THR A 761 28.56 9.98 45.62
N ASN A 762 29.61 10.83 45.76
CA ASN A 762 29.65 11.96 46.70
C ASN A 762 29.47 13.30 45.95
N TYR A 763 28.60 13.32 44.93
CA TYR A 763 28.44 14.48 44.05
C TYR A 763 28.07 15.76 44.83
N ASP A 764 27.23 15.65 45.84
CA ASP A 764 26.73 16.79 46.60
C ASP A 764 27.87 17.50 47.33
N ASP A 765 28.98 16.79 47.61
CA ASP A 765 30.16 17.33 48.26
C ASP A 765 31.27 17.71 47.27
N CYS A 766 31.43 16.95 46.18
CA CYS A 766 32.55 17.12 45.25
C CYS A 766 32.19 17.76 43.93
N GLY A 767 30.90 17.80 43.56
CA GLY A 767 30.39 18.40 42.33
C GLY A 767 30.80 17.72 41.01
N VAL A 768 31.44 16.54 41.10
CA VAL A 768 32.03 15.90 39.88
C VAL A 768 30.97 15.19 39.05
N SER A 769 30.73 15.67 37.81
CA SER A 769 29.88 15.02 36.84
C SER A 769 30.43 15.26 35.41
N TYR A 770 30.33 14.27 34.56
CA TYR A 770 30.78 14.34 33.17
C TYR A 770 29.67 13.91 32.21
N PRO A 771 29.41 14.64 31.10
CA PRO A 771 28.43 14.25 30.12
C PRO A 771 28.92 13.06 29.26
N LEU A 772 27.99 12.18 28.86
CA LEU A 772 28.28 11.05 27.98
C LEU A 772 27.55 11.16 26.65
N PRO A 773 28.08 10.53 25.58
CA PRO A 773 27.39 10.40 24.30
C PRO A 773 26.02 9.72 24.49
N ALA A 774 24.98 10.24 23.81
CA ALA A 774 23.61 9.77 23.97
C ALA A 774 23.38 8.37 23.39
N ARG A 775 24.29 7.84 22.53
CA ARG A 775 24.17 6.55 21.85
C ARG A 775 25.48 5.74 21.90
N GLY A 776 25.35 4.42 21.81
CA GLY A 776 26.45 3.45 21.82
C GLY A 776 26.51 2.71 23.16
N LYS A 777 26.92 1.43 23.16
CA LYS A 777 27.17 0.66 24.40
C LYS A 777 28.40 1.23 25.07
N LEU A 778 28.30 1.50 26.37
CA LEU A 778 29.39 2.04 27.18
C LEU A 778 30.17 0.89 27.85
N GLU A 779 31.50 0.97 27.81
CA GLU A 779 32.39 0.03 28.44
C GLU A 779 33.42 0.83 29.25
N ALA A 780 33.61 0.47 30.52
CA ALA A 780 34.64 1.02 31.36
C ALA A 780 36.01 0.42 30.99
N THR A 781 37.04 1.25 30.80
CA THR A 781 38.38 0.75 30.52
C THR A 781 39.19 0.54 31.79
N GLY A 782 38.77 1.07 32.93
CA GLY A 782 39.54 1.12 34.16
C GLY A 782 40.71 2.12 34.10
N GLU A 783 40.91 2.83 32.98
CA GLU A 783 42.02 3.76 32.79
C GLU A 783 41.59 5.20 33.09
N THR A 784 42.54 5.98 33.56
CA THR A 784 42.42 7.43 33.77
C THR A 784 43.21 8.21 32.72
N CYS A 785 42.72 9.37 32.35
CA CYS A 785 43.40 10.25 31.41
C CYS A 785 44.67 10.82 32.07
N PRO A 786 45.86 10.67 31.45
CA PRO A 786 47.11 11.14 32.04
C PRO A 786 47.14 12.66 32.23
N GLU A 787 46.41 13.41 31.40
CA GLU A 787 46.45 14.89 31.43
C GLU A 787 45.47 15.49 32.43
N CYS A 788 44.29 14.90 32.64
CA CYS A 788 43.28 15.51 33.51
C CYS A 788 42.72 14.57 34.62
N GLY A 789 43.18 13.31 34.66
CA GLY A 789 42.77 12.33 35.67
C GLY A 789 41.32 11.84 35.59
N ALA A 790 40.56 12.28 34.57
CA ALA A 790 39.18 11.79 34.39
C ALA A 790 39.17 10.38 33.76
N PRO A 791 38.14 9.55 33.97
CA PRO A 791 38.05 8.24 33.37
C PRO A 791 38.11 8.27 31.82
N ILE A 792 38.70 7.23 31.26
CA ILE A 792 38.60 6.91 29.83
C ILE A 792 37.56 5.81 29.66
N VAL A 793 36.63 5.99 28.73
CA VAL A 793 35.60 5.00 28.42
C VAL A 793 35.59 4.68 26.93
N VAL A 794 35.13 3.48 26.58
CA VAL A 794 34.86 3.10 25.18
C VAL A 794 33.36 3.18 24.95
N VAL A 795 32.97 3.88 23.86
CA VAL A 795 31.61 3.96 23.39
C VAL A 795 31.54 3.21 22.08
N ASN A 796 30.94 2.04 22.07
CA ASN A 796 30.72 1.23 20.87
C ASN A 796 29.60 1.83 20.00
N THR A 797 29.98 2.41 18.85
CA THR A 797 29.07 3.05 17.92
C THR A 797 28.94 2.23 16.64
N ALA A 798 27.96 2.53 15.80
CA ALA A 798 27.79 1.90 14.48
C ALA A 798 29.00 2.13 13.54
N ARG A 799 29.91 3.06 13.87
CA ARG A 799 31.14 3.36 13.15
C ARG A 799 32.39 2.71 13.76
N GLY A 800 32.20 1.88 14.78
CA GLY A 800 33.25 1.22 15.53
C GLY A 800 33.41 1.77 16.97
N PRO A 801 34.34 1.15 17.77
CA PRO A 801 34.61 1.57 19.14
C PRO A 801 35.25 2.96 19.17
N TRP A 802 34.74 3.83 20.03
CA TRP A 802 35.22 5.19 20.22
C TRP A 802 35.72 5.36 21.64
N ARG A 803 37.03 5.39 21.81
CA ARG A 803 37.72 5.61 23.10
C ARG A 803 37.77 7.11 23.39
N ILE A 804 37.22 7.53 24.51
CA ILE A 804 37.12 8.95 24.90
C ILE A 804 37.50 9.18 26.37
N CYS A 805 38.19 10.26 26.67
CA CYS A 805 38.25 10.86 27.99
C CYS A 805 36.89 11.56 28.25
N VAL A 806 36.25 11.33 29.39
CA VAL A 806 34.93 11.86 29.71
C VAL A 806 34.92 13.36 30.04
N ASN A 807 36.03 13.93 30.44
CA ASN A 807 36.15 15.36 30.67
C ASN A 807 36.12 16.13 29.32
N MET A 808 35.11 16.99 29.15
CA MET A 808 34.95 17.78 27.92
C MET A 808 36.01 18.86 27.75
N ASP A 809 36.61 19.34 28.85
CA ASP A 809 37.63 20.39 28.89
C ASP A 809 39.07 19.80 28.92
N CYS A 810 39.23 18.50 28.70
CA CYS A 810 40.50 17.85 28.72
C CYS A 810 41.43 18.41 27.62
N PRO A 811 42.73 18.73 27.91
CA PRO A 811 43.69 19.19 26.90
C PRO A 811 43.93 18.25 25.76
N THR A 812 43.70 16.94 25.96
CA THR A 812 43.83 15.91 24.89
C THR A 812 42.73 16.01 23.81
N LYS A 813 41.72 16.81 24.02
CA LYS A 813 40.68 17.07 23.03
C LYS A 813 41.06 18.29 22.19
N GLU A 814 41.67 18.08 21.03
CA GLU A 814 41.87 19.14 20.05
C GLU A 814 40.56 19.93 19.88
N LYS A 815 40.53 21.19 20.25
CA LYS A 815 39.47 22.13 19.89
C LYS A 815 39.51 22.30 18.36
N LYS A 816 38.80 21.42 17.64
CA LYS A 816 38.53 21.69 16.21
C LYS A 816 37.88 23.05 16.14
N PRO A 817 38.47 24.00 15.35
CA PRO A 817 37.82 25.31 15.19
C PRO A 817 36.41 25.08 14.75
N ALA A 818 35.45 25.71 15.40
CA ALA A 818 34.06 25.66 15.06
C ALA A 818 33.93 25.98 13.57
N ARG A 819 33.65 25.00 12.73
CA ARG A 819 33.26 25.23 11.34
C ARG A 819 32.13 26.24 11.38
N GLY A 820 32.44 27.46 10.92
CA GLY A 820 31.57 28.60 10.95
C GLY A 820 30.20 28.23 10.45
N ARG A 821 29.29 28.24 11.35
CA ARG A 821 27.86 28.23 11.07
C ARG A 821 27.59 29.58 10.44
N LYS A 822 27.79 29.63 9.08
CA LYS A 822 27.37 30.78 8.31
C LYS A 822 25.93 31.07 8.68
N THR A 823 25.77 32.21 9.30
CA THR A 823 24.57 32.95 9.58
C THR A 823 23.40 32.69 8.63
N ALA A 824 22.54 31.75 9.01
CA ALA A 824 21.18 31.61 8.50
C ALA A 824 20.14 31.98 9.57
N THR A 825 20.57 32.59 10.70
CA THR A 825 19.71 32.82 11.87
C THR A 825 19.17 34.26 11.98
N LYS A 826 19.47 35.15 11.03
CA LYS A 826 18.85 36.49 11.07
C LYS A 826 17.62 36.66 10.18
N ALA A 827 17.37 35.75 9.23
CA ALA A 827 16.18 35.81 8.38
C ALA A 827 14.95 35.10 8.97
N SER A 828 15.15 34.10 9.86
CA SER A 828 14.04 33.35 10.48
C SER A 828 13.47 34.04 11.75
N ALA A 829 14.26 34.84 12.44
CA ALA A 829 13.81 35.62 13.63
C ALA A 829 12.91 36.83 13.24
N ALA A 830 13.19 37.47 12.09
CA ALA A 830 12.37 38.56 11.58
C ALA A 830 11.01 38.08 11.03
N LYS A 831 10.91 36.85 10.53
CA LYS A 831 9.63 36.28 10.08
C LYS A 831 8.74 35.75 11.23
N LYS A 832 9.32 35.40 12.39
CA LYS A 832 8.53 34.99 13.57
C LYS A 832 7.92 36.17 14.33
N THR A 833 8.59 37.32 14.35
CA THR A 833 8.06 38.54 15.01
C THR A 833 6.96 39.19 14.21
N THR A 834 6.96 39.11 12.88
CA THR A 834 5.87 39.61 12.04
C THR A 834 4.62 38.70 12.05
N ALA A 835 4.78 37.37 12.25
CA ALA A 835 3.65 36.47 12.39
C ALA A 835 2.95 36.57 13.76
N ALA A 836 3.71 36.83 14.83
CA ALA A 836 3.18 37.02 16.18
C ALA A 836 2.40 38.37 16.31
N LYS A 837 2.82 39.43 15.60
CA LYS A 837 2.08 40.70 15.57
C LYS A 837 0.80 40.67 14.74
N LYS A 838 0.70 39.76 13.73
CA LYS A 838 -0.54 39.57 12.97
C LYS A 838 -1.59 38.75 13.71
N THR A 839 -1.17 37.82 14.57
CA THR A 839 -2.09 36.98 15.38
C THR A 839 -2.66 37.72 16.57
N THR A 840 -1.91 38.64 17.18
CA THR A 840 -2.43 39.49 18.27
C THR A 840 -3.39 40.58 17.76
N ALA A 841 -3.19 41.11 16.56
CA ALA A 841 -4.13 42.08 15.96
C ALA A 841 -5.47 41.44 15.55
N LYS A 842 -5.48 40.14 15.16
CA LYS A 842 -6.74 39.41 14.86
C LYS A 842 -7.51 38.96 16.11
N LYS A 843 -6.86 38.78 17.26
CA LYS A 843 -7.55 38.50 18.53
C LYS A 843 -8.17 39.76 19.17
N ALA A 844 -7.59 40.94 18.99
CA ALA A 844 -8.13 42.20 19.50
C ALA A 844 -9.39 42.68 18.74
N THR A 845 -9.50 42.37 17.44
CA THR A 845 -10.70 42.68 16.62
C THR A 845 -11.87 41.70 16.84
N ALA A 846 -11.60 40.45 17.26
CA ALA A 846 -12.67 39.52 17.60
C ALA A 846 -13.29 39.77 18.99
N ALA A 847 -12.52 40.29 19.94
CA ALA A 847 -13.01 40.61 21.28
C ALA A 847 -13.89 41.91 21.32
N LYS A 848 -13.74 42.81 20.36
CA LYS A 848 -14.59 44.05 20.26
C LYS A 848 -15.94 43.82 19.56
N LYS A 849 -16.14 42.64 18.90
CA LYS A 849 -17.44 42.31 18.26
C LYS A 849 -18.38 41.49 19.15
N THR A 850 -17.93 41.00 20.29
CA THR A 850 -18.74 40.18 21.20
C THR A 850 -19.35 40.99 22.37
N THR A 851 -18.91 42.22 22.61
CA THR A 851 -19.45 43.07 23.70
C THR A 851 -20.55 44.02 23.27
N ALA A 852 -20.92 44.07 21.97
CA ALA A 852 -21.96 44.97 21.47
C ALA A 852 -23.34 44.34 21.21
N LYS A 853 -23.58 43.08 21.71
CA LYS A 853 -24.87 42.38 21.51
C LYS A 853 -25.45 41.80 22.80
N LYS A 854 -25.37 42.54 23.92
CA LYS A 854 -26.10 42.21 25.15
C LYS A 854 -26.56 43.49 25.88
N SER A 855 -27.44 44.21 25.26
CA SER A 855 -28.38 45.12 25.96
C SER A 855 -29.45 45.58 24.98
N THR A 856 -30.49 44.83 24.85
CA THR A 856 -31.88 45.28 24.59
C THR A 856 -32.73 44.01 24.33
N THR A 857 -33.42 43.61 25.32
CA THR A 857 -34.85 43.23 25.35
C THR A 857 -35.21 42.57 26.66
N LYS A 858 -35.68 43.45 27.57
CA LYS A 858 -36.55 43.01 28.65
C LYS A 858 -37.70 44.02 28.63
N LYS A 859 -38.90 43.54 28.36
CA LYS A 859 -40.27 44.03 28.50
C LYS A 859 -41.02 43.73 27.20
N THR A 860 -42.11 43.03 27.18
CA THR A 860 -43.25 42.98 28.04
C THR A 860 -44.04 41.71 27.74
N ALA A 861 -44.57 41.09 28.77
CA ALA A 861 -45.63 40.12 28.73
C ALA A 861 -46.97 40.80 28.52
N ALA A 862 -47.93 40.09 28.00
CA ALA A 862 -49.34 40.03 28.27
C ALA A 862 -50.24 40.12 27.02
N ASP A 863 -51.16 39.16 27.03
CA ASP A 863 -52.49 39.14 26.40
C ASP A 863 -52.61 38.98 24.86
N LYS A 864 -52.92 37.82 24.40
CA LYS A 864 -54.21 37.15 24.14
C LYS A 864 -53.97 35.78 23.53
#